data_e74d8197b6224a500ff2435e37062d8f
#
_entry.id   e74d8197b6224a500ff2435e37062d8f
#
_cell.length_a   1.000
_cell.length_b   1.000
_cell.length_c   1.000
_cell.angle_alpha   90.00
_cell.angle_beta   90.00
_cell.angle_gamma   90.00
#
_symmetry.space_group_name_H-M   'P 1'
#
loop_
_entity.id
_entity.type
_entity.pdbx_description
1 polymer ?
#
loop_
_entity_poly.entity_id
_entity_poly.type
_entity_poly.pdbx_seq_one_letter_code
_entity_poly.pdbx_strand_id
1 'polypeptide(L)'
;MKKLLFAAAAIMAVGCSLEDNFQRLERVEKEITIKAVREGDEAETRTYREDSDGSVWWVPGDAISLFYGSGADGGSKFTSVNTTDTTRVTNFTGVITAITGGGEIPMDQTYFWGFYPYQEDASCDGTGVTMTLPTKRTAVPGTFATNTFPSIGRSQGLVMGFYNICGGMKFSVTKEGIKRITLKSKGGEYVSGKAKVSFGEDGIPAAEIIDGSDEVVLEAPAGEFFIPGKFYFMVMFPTTFSQGFTVKFETFTEEASVEKGKVTVKRSIFGKIPNLDGSAAYSKKTGNIPIEDANFKAYLVENFDGNGDGEISYDEALLIKLIDVCTDNIESVQGIEFMEKLTWITCRGRSASSSGSSGKLTSLDLSNNIDLTNLYCDHNQLTSLDLSKNSKLTEVFCTSNQLTSIDLSNNNELLFLWCSDNQLVKLDVSKSSSLEILRCASNRISVLDLSKNTALTSLDCSNNQLTSLDVSKNTALTSLSCHSNQLTNLDVSKCTSLTNLSLNFNQITSLDVSKNTSLISLDCGHNQITNLDLSKNTALKDLFCFTNRLTSLDVSNNTELTRILCSSNQLSVLNVNNNTALIKLNCSNNKLADLDLSNNPNLAELICNYNQLTSLDVSAITALSLLQCSPMNDLEANNLLSTLYIANGQEIPNVTTDRKSDYIPSETQIVVKPSDGGGEGTGEENW
;
A
#
# COMPACT_ATOMS: atom_id res chain seq x y z
N MET A 1 -10.86 -29.51 -2.70
CA MET A 1 -11.67 -30.74 -2.92
C MET A 1 -12.44 -30.59 -4.23
N LYS A 2 -12.16 -31.56 -5.15
CA LYS A 2 -13.09 -32.17 -6.12
C LYS A 2 -13.85 -31.21 -7.06
N LYS A 3 -13.55 -31.29 -8.31
CA LYS A 3 -13.90 -32.20 -9.41
C LYS A 3 -15.02 -31.61 -10.25
N LEU A 4 -14.77 -31.54 -11.57
CA LEU A 4 -15.56 -32.15 -12.64
C LEU A 4 -14.87 -31.76 -13.95
N LEU A 5 -14.26 -32.54 -14.72
CA LEU A 5 -14.43 -33.86 -15.36
C LEU A 5 -15.65 -33.97 -16.30
N PHE A 6 -15.30 -34.04 -17.58
CA PHE A 6 -15.84 -34.82 -18.68
C PHE A 6 -17.27 -34.60 -19.21
N ALA A 7 -17.31 -34.31 -20.50
CA ALA A 7 -18.25 -35.01 -21.40
C ALA A 7 -17.57 -35.28 -22.74
N ALA A 8 -17.07 -36.48 -22.89
CA ALA A 8 -16.79 -37.08 -24.19
C ALA A 8 -18.11 -37.67 -24.74
N ALA A 9 -18.48 -37.29 -25.94
CA ALA A 9 -19.53 -38.03 -26.70
C ALA A 9 -18.86 -38.73 -27.85
N ALA A 10 -18.81 -40.05 -27.74
CA ALA A 10 -18.49 -40.95 -28.82
C ALA A 10 -19.67 -41.00 -29.81
N ILE A 11 -19.41 -40.83 -31.10
CA ILE A 11 -20.29 -41.26 -32.17
C ILE A 11 -19.51 -42.29 -32.99
N MET A 12 -20.08 -43.49 -33.01
CA MET A 12 -19.55 -44.64 -33.74
C MET A 12 -19.66 -44.50 -35.26
N ALA A 13 -18.71 -45.12 -35.87
CA ALA A 13 -18.49 -45.28 -37.30
C ALA A 13 -19.66 -45.92 -38.06
N VAL A 14 -19.88 -45.37 -39.25
CA VAL A 14 -20.29 -46.19 -40.40
C VAL A 14 -19.28 -45.91 -41.52
N GLY A 15 -18.61 -46.96 -41.97
CA GLY A 15 -17.56 -46.81 -42.93
C GLY A 15 -18.06 -46.48 -44.33
N CYS A 16 -17.28 -45.67 -45.02
CA CYS A 16 -17.12 -45.72 -46.46
C CYS A 16 -15.71 -45.34 -46.82
N SER A 17 -14.97 -46.18 -47.44
CA SER A 17 -13.62 -45.92 -47.93
C SER A 17 -13.65 -44.88 -49.05
N LEU A 18 -13.01 -43.75 -48.74
CA LEU A 18 -12.40 -42.83 -49.71
C LEU A 18 -11.09 -42.39 -49.07
N GLU A 19 -10.00 -42.78 -49.68
CA GLU A 19 -8.68 -42.28 -49.43
C GLU A 19 -8.64 -40.83 -49.89
N ASP A 20 -9.03 -39.92 -49.01
CA ASP A 20 -8.69 -38.51 -49.10
C ASP A 20 -7.56 -38.25 -48.12
N ASN A 21 -6.41 -37.93 -48.68
CA ASN A 21 -5.24 -37.36 -47.98
C ASN A 21 -5.62 -36.08 -47.27
N PHE A 22 -6.31 -36.15 -46.16
CA PHE A 22 -6.35 -35.05 -45.21
C PHE A 22 -5.00 -35.00 -44.50
N GLN A 23 -4.08 -34.19 -45.01
CA GLN A 23 -2.92 -33.78 -44.22
C GLN A 23 -3.44 -33.11 -42.93
N ARG A 24 -3.17 -33.81 -41.83
CA ARG A 24 -3.51 -33.30 -40.49
C ARG A 24 -2.73 -31.99 -40.31
N LEU A 25 -3.41 -30.85 -40.29
CA LEU A 25 -2.82 -29.57 -40.01
C LEU A 25 -2.32 -29.58 -38.55
N GLU A 26 -1.02 -29.55 -38.35
CA GLU A 26 -0.39 -29.53 -37.04
C GLU A 26 0.00 -28.09 -36.69
N ARG A 27 -0.25 -27.70 -35.44
CA ARG A 27 0.24 -26.45 -34.88
C ARG A 27 1.69 -26.64 -34.46
N VAL A 28 2.62 -25.93 -35.11
CA VAL A 28 4.05 -26.01 -34.84
C VAL A 28 4.46 -24.68 -34.18
N GLU A 29 5.19 -24.77 -33.07
CA GLU A 29 5.78 -23.62 -32.36
C GLU A 29 7.29 -23.67 -32.56
N LYS A 30 7.88 -22.50 -32.86
CA LYS A 30 9.32 -22.35 -33.09
C LYS A 30 9.81 -21.06 -32.45
N GLU A 31 10.83 -21.15 -31.60
CA GLU A 31 11.55 -19.98 -31.12
C GLU A 31 12.47 -19.45 -32.22
N ILE A 32 12.37 -18.17 -32.51
CA ILE A 32 13.22 -17.49 -33.49
C ILE A 32 13.73 -16.17 -32.94
N THR A 33 14.81 -15.67 -33.53
CA THR A 33 15.38 -14.37 -33.26
C THR A 33 15.40 -13.53 -34.54
N ILE A 34 14.79 -12.34 -34.48
CA ILE A 34 14.78 -11.37 -35.57
C ILE A 34 15.79 -10.27 -35.24
N LYS A 35 16.71 -9.98 -36.17
CA LYS A 35 17.58 -8.80 -36.12
C LYS A 35 16.82 -7.60 -36.68
N ALA A 36 16.45 -6.66 -35.82
CA ALA A 36 15.72 -5.47 -36.20
C ALA A 36 16.71 -4.29 -36.40
N VAL A 37 16.55 -3.57 -37.51
CA VAL A 37 17.32 -2.40 -37.88
C VAL A 37 16.36 -1.24 -38.11
N ARG A 38 16.64 -0.07 -37.52
CA ARG A 38 15.84 1.14 -37.73
C ARG A 38 16.22 1.79 -39.09
N GLU A 39 15.25 2.48 -39.70
CA GLU A 39 15.41 3.29 -40.92
C GLU A 39 16.59 4.25 -40.79
N GLY A 40 17.46 4.33 -41.81
CA GLY A 40 18.77 4.98 -41.76
C GLY A 40 18.81 6.50 -41.89
N ASP A 41 20.03 7.06 -42.13
CA ASP A 41 20.49 8.41 -41.83
C ASP A 41 19.78 9.61 -42.53
N GLU A 42 18.86 9.39 -43.46
CA GLU A 42 18.12 10.47 -44.11
C GLU A 42 16.69 10.72 -43.59
N ALA A 43 16.18 9.87 -42.70
CA ALA A 43 14.88 10.02 -42.08
C ALA A 43 15.00 9.96 -40.54
N GLU A 44 14.68 11.04 -39.89
CA GLU A 44 14.68 11.14 -38.42
C GLU A 44 13.65 10.17 -37.78
N THR A 45 14.10 9.01 -37.33
CA THR A 45 13.22 7.94 -36.77
C THR A 45 13.61 7.55 -35.36
N ARG A 46 12.64 7.42 -34.38
CA ARG A 46 13.01 7.13 -32.99
C ARG A 46 11.96 6.51 -32.11
N THR A 47 12.39 5.61 -31.22
CA THR A 47 11.72 5.27 -29.98
C THR A 47 12.18 6.13 -28.79
N TYR A 48 13.45 6.55 -28.78
CA TYR A 48 14.02 7.52 -27.82
C TYR A 48 14.78 8.60 -28.60
N ARG A 49 14.74 9.85 -28.17
CA ARG A 49 15.42 10.96 -28.81
C ARG A 49 16.47 11.59 -27.91
N GLU A 50 17.73 11.59 -28.31
CA GLU A 50 18.72 12.55 -27.82
C GLU A 50 18.54 13.90 -28.48
N ASP A 51 18.66 15.00 -27.70
CA ASP A 51 18.35 16.37 -28.16
C ASP A 51 19.26 16.88 -29.29
N SER A 52 20.35 16.18 -29.64
CA SER A 52 21.42 16.72 -30.51
C SER A 52 21.35 16.29 -31.96
N ASP A 53 20.87 15.11 -32.34
CA ASP A 53 21.01 14.62 -33.72
C ASP A 53 19.73 14.06 -34.39
N GLY A 54 18.65 13.96 -33.64
CA GLY A 54 17.39 13.47 -34.20
C GLY A 54 17.30 11.92 -34.38
N SER A 55 18.25 11.00 -34.00
CA SER A 55 18.23 9.55 -34.24
C SER A 55 17.36 8.68 -33.31
N VAL A 56 16.68 7.61 -33.78
CA VAL A 56 15.81 6.69 -33.00
C VAL A 56 16.55 5.43 -32.63
N TRP A 57 16.36 5.00 -31.38
CA TRP A 57 17.07 3.87 -30.83
C TRP A 57 16.07 2.88 -30.24
N TRP A 58 16.39 1.60 -30.32
CA TRP A 58 15.74 0.58 -29.51
C TRP A 58 16.16 0.76 -28.06
N VAL A 59 15.20 0.68 -27.14
CA VAL A 59 15.49 0.74 -25.70
C VAL A 59 15.31 -0.62 -25.04
N PRO A 60 15.98 -0.88 -23.90
CA PRO A 60 15.76 -2.09 -23.13
C PRO A 60 14.28 -2.31 -22.83
N GLY A 61 13.79 -3.53 -23.07
CA GLY A 61 12.40 -3.88 -22.83
C GLY A 61 11.42 -3.58 -23.97
N ASP A 62 11.88 -2.94 -25.06
CA ASP A 62 11.04 -2.80 -26.27
C ASP A 62 10.50 -4.14 -26.74
N ALA A 63 9.26 -4.15 -27.22
CA ALA A 63 8.62 -5.34 -27.78
C ALA A 63 7.94 -5.03 -29.10
N ILE A 64 7.95 -6.03 -30.01
CA ILE A 64 7.29 -5.98 -31.31
C ILE A 64 6.22 -7.06 -31.42
N SER A 65 5.20 -6.79 -32.24
CA SER A 65 4.31 -7.83 -32.80
C SER A 65 4.98 -8.43 -34.02
N LEU A 66 5.19 -9.73 -34.06
CA LEU A 66 5.69 -10.44 -35.22
C LEU A 66 4.61 -11.34 -35.79
N PHE A 67 4.36 -11.24 -37.09
CA PHE A 67 3.40 -12.04 -37.84
C PHE A 67 4.15 -12.84 -38.89
N TYR A 68 3.76 -14.12 -39.09
CA TYR A 68 4.32 -15.01 -40.05
C TYR A 68 3.24 -15.52 -41.00
N GLY A 69 3.45 -15.32 -42.31
CA GLY A 69 2.52 -15.79 -43.37
C GLY A 69 1.27 -14.93 -43.53
N SER A 70 0.32 -15.49 -44.29
CA SER A 70 -0.99 -14.88 -44.58
C SER A 70 -2.09 -15.25 -43.57
N GLY A 71 -1.73 -15.73 -42.40
CA GLY A 71 -2.66 -16.11 -41.34
C GLY A 71 -2.96 -14.93 -40.41
N ALA A 72 -4.23 -14.63 -40.20
CA ALA A 72 -4.75 -13.47 -39.49
C ALA A 72 -4.81 -13.63 -37.96
N ASP A 73 -4.09 -14.55 -37.38
CA ASP A 73 -4.23 -14.83 -35.93
C ASP A 73 -3.09 -14.18 -35.13
N GLY A 74 -3.38 -13.01 -34.60
CA GLY A 74 -2.63 -12.28 -33.57
C GLY A 74 -1.11 -12.38 -33.61
N GLY A 75 -0.41 -11.26 -33.66
CA GLY A 75 1.06 -11.25 -33.67
C GLY A 75 1.66 -11.88 -32.42
N SER A 76 2.71 -12.66 -32.58
CA SER A 76 3.52 -13.13 -31.46
C SER A 76 4.31 -11.97 -30.87
N LYS A 77 4.36 -11.88 -29.53
CA LYS A 77 5.17 -10.88 -28.83
C LYS A 77 6.63 -11.29 -28.84
N PHE A 78 7.48 -10.42 -29.38
CA PHE A 78 8.93 -10.56 -29.40
C PHE A 78 9.55 -9.45 -28.56
N THR A 79 10.45 -9.80 -27.64
CA THR A 79 11.07 -8.85 -26.72
C THR A 79 12.54 -8.64 -27.07
N SER A 80 13.02 -7.41 -26.95
CA SER A 80 14.43 -7.08 -27.13
C SER A 80 15.30 -7.86 -26.16
N VAL A 81 16.37 -8.47 -26.69
CA VAL A 81 17.40 -9.15 -25.86
C VAL A 81 18.38 -8.15 -25.23
N ASN A 82 18.32 -6.89 -25.62
CA ASN A 82 19.15 -5.83 -25.04
C ASN A 82 18.58 -5.40 -23.68
N THR A 83 19.39 -5.48 -22.63
CA THR A 83 18.96 -5.23 -21.24
C THR A 83 19.56 -3.96 -20.63
N THR A 84 20.55 -3.33 -21.27
CA THR A 84 21.33 -2.24 -20.64
C THR A 84 21.44 -0.96 -21.47
N ASP A 85 21.49 -1.06 -22.81
CA ASP A 85 21.85 0.08 -23.66
C ASP A 85 20.80 0.38 -24.73
N THR A 86 20.72 1.63 -25.16
CA THR A 86 19.98 2.01 -26.37
C THR A 86 20.81 1.70 -27.62
N THR A 87 20.19 1.18 -28.69
CA THR A 87 20.91 0.78 -29.91
C THR A 87 20.02 0.92 -31.15
N ARG A 88 20.65 1.19 -32.31
CA ARG A 88 19.96 1.23 -33.63
C ARG A 88 19.63 -0.15 -34.15
N VAL A 89 20.36 -1.16 -33.71
CA VAL A 89 20.21 -2.54 -34.14
C VAL A 89 20.07 -3.40 -32.89
N THR A 90 19.01 -4.16 -32.79
CA THR A 90 18.81 -5.12 -31.68
C THR A 90 18.23 -6.42 -32.21
N ASN A 91 18.31 -7.45 -31.38
CA ASN A 91 17.65 -8.72 -31.61
C ASN A 91 16.38 -8.80 -30.78
N PHE A 92 15.31 -9.27 -31.37
CA PHE A 92 14.06 -9.61 -30.70
C PHE A 92 13.88 -11.11 -30.73
N THR A 93 13.61 -11.73 -29.61
CA THR A 93 13.39 -13.17 -29.48
C THR A 93 11.98 -13.46 -28.99
N GLY A 94 11.36 -14.49 -29.55
CA GLY A 94 10.03 -14.95 -29.19
C GLY A 94 9.64 -16.21 -29.95
N VAL A 95 8.42 -16.69 -29.70
CA VAL A 95 7.89 -17.91 -30.30
C VAL A 95 6.87 -17.56 -31.36
N ILE A 96 7.06 -18.07 -32.59
CA ILE A 96 6.04 -18.05 -33.63
C ILE A 96 5.25 -19.36 -33.63
N THR A 97 3.96 -19.26 -33.96
CA THR A 97 3.07 -20.40 -34.16
C THR A 97 2.61 -20.40 -35.62
N ALA A 98 2.79 -21.49 -36.31
CA ALA A 98 2.28 -21.67 -37.67
C ALA A 98 1.44 -22.95 -37.76
N ILE A 99 0.42 -22.93 -38.63
CA ILE A 99 -0.35 -24.10 -39.00
C ILE A 99 0.24 -24.64 -40.27
N THR A 100 0.86 -25.82 -40.21
CA THR A 100 1.54 -26.44 -41.36
C THR A 100 0.93 -27.82 -41.68
N GLY A 101 0.98 -28.23 -42.94
CA GLY A 101 0.52 -29.55 -43.42
C GLY A 101 1.52 -30.68 -43.13
N GLY A 102 2.33 -30.57 -42.06
CA GLY A 102 3.35 -31.55 -41.67
C GLY A 102 4.76 -31.06 -42.01
N GLY A 103 5.58 -30.82 -40.98
CA GLY A 103 6.98 -30.45 -41.15
C GLY A 103 7.36 -29.08 -40.61
N GLU A 104 8.55 -28.65 -40.94
CA GLU A 104 9.14 -27.40 -40.46
C GLU A 104 8.44 -26.14 -41.01
N ILE A 105 8.42 -25.06 -40.25
CA ILE A 105 7.97 -23.74 -40.72
C ILE A 105 8.91 -23.28 -41.82
N PRO A 106 8.44 -23.11 -43.08
CA PRO A 106 9.30 -22.72 -44.20
C PRO A 106 9.74 -21.25 -44.00
N MET A 107 11.03 -21.02 -43.74
CA MET A 107 11.59 -19.72 -43.43
C MET A 107 12.01 -18.91 -44.67
N ASP A 108 11.91 -19.47 -45.85
CA ASP A 108 12.51 -18.94 -47.10
C ASP A 108 11.48 -18.45 -48.14
N GLN A 109 10.19 -18.70 -47.94
CA GLN A 109 9.16 -18.37 -48.96
C GLN A 109 8.05 -17.44 -48.46
N THR A 110 8.05 -17.06 -47.18
CA THR A 110 6.98 -16.25 -46.54
C THR A 110 7.52 -15.01 -45.95
N TYR A 111 6.81 -13.88 -46.11
CA TYR A 111 7.19 -12.63 -45.44
C TYR A 111 6.88 -12.70 -43.95
N PHE A 112 7.86 -12.25 -43.15
CA PHE A 112 7.62 -11.80 -41.79
C PHE A 112 7.18 -10.33 -41.82
N TRP A 113 6.15 -10.02 -41.04
CA TRP A 113 5.74 -8.67 -40.77
C TRP A 113 6.04 -8.34 -39.34
N GLY A 114 6.76 -7.26 -39.07
CA GLY A 114 7.05 -6.75 -37.74
C GLY A 114 6.31 -5.44 -37.51
N PHE A 115 5.76 -5.27 -36.35
CA PHE A 115 5.11 -4.01 -35.94
C PHE A 115 5.59 -3.60 -34.56
N TYR A 116 6.00 -2.35 -34.41
CA TYR A 116 6.39 -1.72 -33.15
C TYR A 116 5.46 -0.53 -32.86
N PRO A 117 5.08 -0.29 -31.61
CA PRO A 117 5.25 -1.15 -30.44
C PRO A 117 4.31 -2.37 -30.49
N TYR A 118 4.59 -3.38 -29.66
CA TYR A 118 3.69 -4.53 -29.53
C TYR A 118 2.28 -4.08 -29.16
N GLN A 119 1.27 -4.56 -29.90
CA GLN A 119 -0.15 -4.34 -29.66
C GLN A 119 -0.89 -5.69 -29.75
N GLU A 120 -1.68 -6.01 -28.70
CA GLU A 120 -2.46 -7.26 -28.65
C GLU A 120 -3.57 -7.31 -29.70
N ASP A 121 -4.11 -6.16 -30.08
CA ASP A 121 -5.17 -6.01 -31.08
C ASP A 121 -4.64 -5.81 -32.51
N ALA A 122 -3.32 -5.76 -32.70
CA ALA A 122 -2.75 -5.71 -34.03
C ALA A 122 -2.97 -7.04 -34.78
N SER A 123 -3.26 -6.97 -36.10
CA SER A 123 -3.48 -8.14 -36.93
C SER A 123 -2.83 -7.96 -38.31
N CYS A 124 -2.48 -9.06 -38.97
CA CYS A 124 -1.88 -9.06 -40.31
C CYS A 124 -2.67 -9.96 -41.26
N ASP A 125 -3.02 -9.45 -42.43
CA ASP A 125 -3.73 -10.19 -43.47
C ASP A 125 -2.79 -10.63 -44.64
N GLY A 126 -1.49 -10.56 -44.44
CA GLY A 126 -0.47 -10.86 -45.44
C GLY A 126 -0.18 -9.73 -46.43
N THR A 127 -1.02 -8.73 -46.49
CA THR A 127 -0.85 -7.51 -47.33
C THR A 127 -0.49 -6.25 -46.53
N GLY A 128 -0.80 -6.28 -45.24
CA GLY A 128 -0.48 -5.18 -44.31
C GLY A 128 -0.83 -5.55 -42.87
N VAL A 129 -0.44 -4.68 -41.93
CA VAL A 129 -0.73 -4.77 -40.51
C VAL A 129 -1.80 -3.78 -40.15
N THR A 130 -2.88 -4.26 -39.53
CA THR A 130 -3.91 -3.41 -38.91
C THR A 130 -3.49 -3.09 -37.49
N MET A 131 -3.49 -1.81 -37.13
CA MET A 131 -3.01 -1.30 -35.85
C MET A 131 -3.88 -0.14 -35.37
N THR A 132 -3.75 0.21 -34.11
CA THR A 132 -4.43 1.37 -33.51
C THR A 132 -3.41 2.41 -33.04
N LEU A 133 -3.55 3.66 -33.53
CA LEU A 133 -2.84 4.81 -32.99
C LEU A 133 -3.78 5.50 -31.97
N PRO A 134 -3.54 5.37 -30.65
CA PRO A 134 -4.47 5.85 -29.64
C PRO A 134 -4.74 7.36 -29.79
N THR A 135 -5.98 7.79 -29.64
CA THR A 135 -6.34 9.20 -29.63
C THR A 135 -5.85 9.89 -28.36
N LYS A 136 -5.98 9.22 -27.21
CA LYS A 136 -5.56 9.72 -25.90
C LYS A 136 -4.26 9.07 -25.44
N ARG A 137 -3.30 9.88 -24.95
CA ARG A 137 -1.96 9.42 -24.59
C ARG A 137 -1.40 10.21 -23.42
N THR A 138 -0.56 9.55 -22.61
CA THR A 138 0.17 10.22 -21.54
C THR A 138 1.44 10.86 -22.09
N ALA A 139 1.61 12.15 -21.87
CA ALA A 139 2.74 12.92 -22.34
C ALA A 139 4.02 12.58 -21.54
N VAL A 140 5.16 12.56 -22.24
CA VAL A 140 6.47 12.37 -21.62
C VAL A 140 7.40 13.52 -22.06
N PRO A 141 8.02 14.26 -21.11
CA PRO A 141 8.91 15.36 -21.46
C PRO A 141 10.14 14.87 -22.25
N GLY A 142 10.47 15.55 -23.35
CA GLY A 142 11.66 15.30 -24.16
C GLY A 142 11.55 14.12 -25.12
N THR A 143 10.52 13.27 -25.04
CA THR A 143 10.36 12.10 -25.89
C THR A 143 8.90 11.89 -26.33
N PHE A 144 8.65 10.79 -27.04
CA PHE A 144 7.30 10.37 -27.40
C PHE A 144 6.56 9.81 -26.18
N ALA A 145 5.23 9.95 -26.16
CA ALA A 145 4.40 9.20 -25.24
C ALA A 145 4.66 7.69 -25.40
N THR A 146 4.62 6.95 -24.32
CA THR A 146 4.95 5.51 -24.30
C THR A 146 4.14 4.77 -25.36
N ASN A 147 4.81 3.95 -26.17
CA ASN A 147 4.22 3.11 -27.22
C ASN A 147 3.39 3.85 -28.29
N THR A 148 3.70 5.09 -28.60
CA THR A 148 2.89 5.90 -29.51
C THR A 148 3.55 6.30 -30.83
N PHE A 149 4.80 5.87 -31.07
CA PHE A 149 5.47 6.15 -32.35
C PHE A 149 5.68 4.85 -33.15
N PRO A 150 4.65 4.43 -33.91
CA PRO A 150 4.64 3.14 -34.57
C PRO A 150 5.57 3.06 -35.78
N SER A 151 6.16 1.87 -35.96
CA SER A 151 6.93 1.52 -37.16
C SER A 151 6.61 0.09 -37.59
N ILE A 152 6.77 -0.16 -38.89
CA ILE A 152 6.47 -1.41 -39.54
C ILE A 152 7.68 -1.93 -40.31
N GLY A 153 7.88 -3.24 -40.30
CA GLY A 153 8.88 -3.92 -41.10
C GLY A 153 8.30 -5.10 -41.85
N ARG A 154 8.88 -5.44 -43.01
CA ARG A 154 8.58 -6.63 -43.78
C ARG A 154 9.87 -7.24 -44.30
N SER A 155 10.05 -8.55 -44.13
CA SER A 155 11.27 -9.25 -44.60
C SER A 155 10.95 -10.70 -44.96
N GLN A 156 11.69 -11.26 -45.91
CA GLN A 156 11.67 -12.72 -46.21
C GLN A 156 12.68 -13.49 -45.36
N GLY A 157 13.41 -12.84 -44.48
CA GLY A 157 14.44 -13.45 -43.63
C GLY A 157 14.41 -12.89 -42.21
N LEU A 158 15.41 -13.29 -41.41
CA LEU A 158 15.52 -12.92 -39.99
C LEU A 158 16.16 -11.55 -39.74
N VAL A 159 16.35 -10.74 -40.76
CA VAL A 159 16.81 -9.35 -40.68
C VAL A 159 15.71 -8.45 -41.22
N MET A 160 15.24 -7.51 -40.40
CA MET A 160 14.10 -6.67 -40.75
C MET A 160 14.41 -5.20 -40.53
N GLY A 161 14.22 -4.40 -41.57
CA GLY A 161 14.21 -2.94 -41.49
C GLY A 161 12.84 -2.43 -41.01
N PHE A 162 12.84 -1.55 -40.03
CA PHE A 162 11.63 -0.91 -39.51
C PHE A 162 11.51 0.53 -39.96
N TYR A 163 10.39 0.87 -40.54
CA TYR A 163 10.04 2.17 -41.11
C TYR A 163 8.95 2.84 -40.31
N ASN A 164 9.13 4.11 -39.96
CA ASN A 164 8.07 4.81 -39.19
C ASN A 164 6.84 5.03 -40.07
N ILE A 165 5.70 5.12 -39.40
CA ILE A 165 4.40 5.30 -40.05
C ILE A 165 3.93 6.74 -39.88
N CYS A 166 4.17 7.34 -38.71
CA CYS A 166 3.62 8.62 -38.28
C CYS A 166 4.61 9.78 -38.43
N GLY A 167 4.09 10.99 -38.29
CA GLY A 167 4.81 12.24 -38.08
C GLY A 167 4.11 13.05 -36.98
N GLY A 168 4.28 14.36 -36.96
CA GLY A 168 3.59 15.18 -35.99
C GLY A 168 4.20 16.54 -35.71
N MET A 169 4.05 16.97 -34.44
CA MET A 169 4.67 18.22 -33.98
C MET A 169 5.47 18.01 -32.71
N LYS A 170 6.57 18.74 -32.58
CA LYS A 170 7.38 18.92 -31.38
C LYS A 170 7.08 20.31 -30.83
N PHE A 171 6.54 20.41 -29.62
CA PHE A 171 6.11 21.69 -29.05
C PHE A 171 6.53 21.84 -27.59
N SER A 172 6.55 23.08 -27.12
CA SER A 172 6.62 23.42 -25.71
C SER A 172 5.48 24.33 -25.32
N VAL A 173 5.21 24.46 -24.03
CA VAL A 173 4.21 25.35 -23.44
C VAL A 173 4.87 26.37 -22.52
N THR A 174 4.15 27.44 -22.18
CA THR A 174 4.60 28.51 -21.29
C THR A 174 3.81 28.59 -19.98
N LYS A 175 2.51 28.23 -20.03
CA LYS A 175 1.63 28.25 -18.86
C LYS A 175 1.91 27.05 -17.96
N GLU A 176 2.01 27.30 -16.67
CA GLU A 176 2.02 26.26 -15.62
C GLU A 176 0.64 25.66 -15.42
N GLY A 177 0.60 24.44 -14.88
CA GLY A 177 -0.65 23.79 -14.49
C GLY A 177 -1.46 23.18 -15.65
N ILE A 178 -0.93 23.14 -16.89
CA ILE A 178 -1.64 22.47 -17.99
C ILE A 178 -1.65 20.97 -17.73
N LYS A 179 -2.86 20.38 -17.76
CA LYS A 179 -3.12 18.93 -17.57
C LYS A 179 -3.41 18.22 -18.89
N ARG A 180 -4.07 18.90 -19.82
CA ARG A 180 -4.49 18.33 -21.10
C ARG A 180 -4.24 19.28 -22.25
N ILE A 181 -3.79 18.72 -23.35
CA ILE A 181 -3.63 19.43 -24.62
C ILE A 181 -4.32 18.61 -25.69
N THR A 182 -5.35 19.19 -26.33
CA THR A 182 -6.13 18.55 -27.39
C THR A 182 -5.90 19.27 -28.71
N LEU A 183 -5.39 18.56 -29.72
CA LEU A 183 -5.40 19.01 -31.10
C LEU A 183 -6.64 18.45 -31.79
N LYS A 184 -7.39 19.29 -32.48
CA LYS A 184 -8.55 18.89 -33.28
C LYS A 184 -8.47 19.48 -34.66
N SER A 185 -8.67 18.66 -35.70
CA SER A 185 -8.76 19.12 -37.09
C SER A 185 -10.01 19.96 -37.29
N LYS A 186 -9.90 21.07 -38.04
CA LYS A 186 -11.06 21.90 -38.46
C LYS A 186 -11.71 21.38 -39.73
N GLY A 187 -11.00 20.62 -40.55
CA GLY A 187 -11.48 20.00 -41.78
C GLY A 187 -12.00 18.58 -41.62
N GLY A 188 -11.91 18.00 -40.42
CA GLY A 188 -12.29 16.62 -40.13
C GLY A 188 -11.31 15.58 -40.64
N GLU A 189 -10.07 15.99 -40.96
CA GLU A 189 -9.03 15.04 -41.33
C GLU A 189 -8.64 14.17 -40.14
N TYR A 190 -8.57 12.85 -40.36
CA TYR A 190 -8.21 11.90 -39.33
C TYR A 190 -6.70 11.94 -38.98
N VAL A 191 -6.40 11.93 -37.70
CA VAL A 191 -5.04 12.07 -37.16
C VAL A 191 -4.63 10.93 -36.22
N SER A 192 -5.59 10.14 -35.77
CA SER A 192 -5.42 8.97 -34.91
C SER A 192 -6.48 7.90 -35.19
N GLY A 193 -6.48 6.77 -34.48
CA GLY A 193 -7.47 5.71 -34.62
C GLY A 193 -6.91 4.43 -35.26
N LYS A 194 -7.79 3.59 -35.80
CA LYS A 194 -7.46 2.30 -36.39
C LYS A 194 -7.12 2.43 -37.88
N ALA A 195 -6.00 1.86 -38.28
CA ALA A 195 -5.53 1.91 -39.66
C ALA A 195 -4.89 0.59 -40.09
N LYS A 196 -4.98 0.30 -41.40
CA LYS A 196 -4.17 -0.72 -42.07
C LYS A 196 -2.94 -0.07 -42.64
N VAL A 197 -1.78 -0.60 -42.34
CA VAL A 197 -0.48 -0.12 -42.82
C VAL A 197 0.12 -1.15 -43.78
N SER A 198 0.40 -0.72 -44.99
CA SER A 198 1.02 -1.54 -46.04
C SER A 198 2.18 -0.81 -46.69
N PHE A 199 3.04 -1.52 -47.40
CA PHE A 199 4.11 -0.92 -48.18
C PHE A 199 3.61 -0.62 -49.61
N GLY A 200 3.83 0.61 -50.07
CA GLY A 200 3.61 1.00 -51.45
C GLY A 200 4.62 0.34 -52.42
N GLU A 201 4.46 0.57 -53.72
CA GLU A 201 5.40 0.12 -54.76
C GLU A 201 6.79 0.72 -54.61
N ASP A 202 6.87 1.89 -53.98
CA ASP A 202 8.13 2.59 -53.65
C ASP A 202 8.81 2.04 -52.39
N GLY A 203 8.21 1.01 -51.75
CA GLY A 203 8.72 0.42 -50.50
C GLY A 203 8.50 1.29 -49.24
N ILE A 204 7.74 2.37 -49.36
CA ILE A 204 7.42 3.26 -48.23
C ILE A 204 6.11 2.85 -47.60
N PRO A 205 5.99 2.79 -46.25
CA PRO A 205 4.74 2.44 -45.60
C PRO A 205 3.72 3.59 -45.70
N ALA A 206 2.46 3.23 -45.96
CA ALA A 206 1.32 4.12 -45.98
C ALA A 206 0.21 3.55 -45.08
N ALA A 207 -0.48 4.43 -44.37
CA ALA A 207 -1.61 4.07 -43.51
C ALA A 207 -2.92 4.40 -44.22
N GLU A 208 -3.80 3.41 -44.35
CA GLU A 208 -5.19 3.56 -44.74
C GLU A 208 -6.06 3.51 -43.47
N ILE A 209 -6.73 4.62 -43.15
CA ILE A 209 -7.48 4.75 -41.91
C ILE A 209 -8.82 4.03 -42.07
N ILE A 210 -9.12 3.09 -41.19
CA ILE A 210 -10.34 2.26 -41.17
C ILE A 210 -11.40 2.91 -40.29
N ASP A 211 -10.96 3.32 -39.06
CA ASP A 211 -11.80 3.98 -38.07
C ASP A 211 -10.96 5.07 -37.41
N GLY A 212 -11.20 6.32 -37.76
CA GLY A 212 -10.33 7.45 -37.46
C GLY A 212 -10.97 8.46 -36.50
N SER A 213 -10.10 9.14 -35.77
CA SER A 213 -10.42 10.33 -35.00
C SER A 213 -9.73 11.56 -35.58
N ASP A 214 -10.45 12.67 -35.62
CA ASP A 214 -9.96 13.98 -36.05
C ASP A 214 -9.22 14.72 -34.93
N GLU A 215 -8.96 14.05 -33.80
CA GLU A 215 -8.27 14.63 -32.65
C GLU A 215 -7.17 13.77 -32.08
N VAL A 216 -6.25 14.42 -31.37
CA VAL A 216 -5.22 13.81 -30.54
C VAL A 216 -5.21 14.52 -29.19
N VAL A 217 -5.25 13.74 -28.13
CA VAL A 217 -5.23 14.23 -26.75
C VAL A 217 -3.94 13.78 -26.07
N LEU A 218 -3.18 14.75 -25.55
CA LEU A 218 -2.08 14.48 -24.64
C LEU A 218 -2.48 14.90 -23.23
N GLU A 219 -2.34 13.99 -22.27
CA GLU A 219 -2.54 14.27 -20.86
C GLU A 219 -1.19 14.20 -20.14
N ALA A 220 -0.99 15.07 -19.17
CA ALA A 220 0.11 14.93 -18.23
C ALA A 220 -0.07 13.62 -17.41
N PRO A 221 1.02 12.98 -16.94
CA PRO A 221 0.90 11.86 -16.01
C PRO A 221 0.03 12.22 -14.80
N ALA A 222 -0.55 11.20 -14.15
CA ALA A 222 -1.33 11.41 -12.94
C ALA A 222 -0.50 12.18 -11.89
N GLY A 223 -1.10 13.19 -11.27
CA GLY A 223 -0.42 14.04 -10.30
C GLY A 223 0.60 15.06 -10.89
N GLU A 224 0.84 15.06 -12.21
CA GLU A 224 1.80 15.94 -12.87
C GLU A 224 1.15 16.95 -13.81
N PHE A 225 1.97 17.89 -14.32
CA PHE A 225 1.59 18.91 -15.30
C PHE A 225 2.59 18.95 -16.45
N PHE A 226 2.19 19.52 -17.56
CA PHE A 226 3.16 19.88 -18.61
C PHE A 226 4.17 20.88 -18.05
N ILE A 227 5.46 20.56 -18.17
CA ILE A 227 6.53 21.41 -17.63
C ILE A 227 6.83 22.52 -18.64
N PRO A 228 6.67 23.81 -18.24
CA PRO A 228 6.98 24.94 -19.14
C PRO A 228 8.40 24.87 -19.70
N GLY A 229 8.51 25.17 -20.98
CA GLY A 229 9.79 25.17 -21.69
C GLY A 229 10.30 23.78 -22.10
N LYS A 230 9.80 22.69 -21.54
CA LYS A 230 10.12 21.34 -22.02
C LYS A 230 9.39 21.01 -23.31
N PHE A 231 10.06 20.25 -24.19
CA PHE A 231 9.43 19.81 -25.42
C PHE A 231 8.68 18.51 -25.23
N TYR A 232 7.52 18.42 -25.94
CA TYR A 232 6.66 17.25 -26.01
C TYR A 232 6.38 16.92 -27.48
N PHE A 233 5.95 15.69 -27.75
CA PHE A 233 5.67 15.22 -29.10
C PHE A 233 4.20 14.80 -29.23
N MET A 234 3.53 15.36 -30.20
CA MET A 234 2.19 14.97 -30.61
C MET A 234 2.29 14.20 -31.92
N VAL A 235 2.19 12.87 -31.80
CA VAL A 235 2.30 11.93 -32.92
C VAL A 235 0.94 11.79 -33.60
N MET A 236 0.91 11.76 -34.94
CA MET A 236 -0.30 11.61 -35.72
C MET A 236 -0.02 10.95 -37.08
N PHE A 237 -1.06 10.42 -37.72
CA PHE A 237 -0.94 9.99 -39.10
C PHE A 237 -0.57 11.13 -40.04
N PRO A 238 0.20 10.87 -41.12
CA PRO A 238 0.44 11.85 -42.15
C PRO A 238 -0.86 12.37 -42.73
N THR A 239 -1.07 13.69 -42.72
CA THR A 239 -2.29 14.33 -43.19
C THR A 239 -2.04 15.77 -43.58
N THR A 240 -2.98 16.37 -44.34
CA THR A 240 -2.98 17.80 -44.65
C THR A 240 -4.19 18.43 -44.03
N PHE A 241 -4.00 19.24 -43.00
CA PHE A 241 -5.06 20.05 -42.40
C PHE A 241 -5.49 21.12 -43.38
N SER A 242 -6.49 20.86 -44.19
CA SER A 242 -6.95 21.74 -45.27
C SER A 242 -7.52 23.08 -44.77
N GLN A 243 -8.25 23.03 -43.65
CA GLN A 243 -8.83 24.17 -42.94
C GLN A 243 -8.06 24.56 -41.68
N GLY A 244 -6.88 23.94 -41.44
CA GLY A 244 -6.12 24.10 -40.22
C GLY A 244 -6.64 23.26 -39.07
N PHE A 245 -6.16 23.56 -37.86
CA PHE A 245 -6.52 22.84 -36.64
C PHE A 245 -6.57 23.77 -35.43
N THR A 246 -7.26 23.36 -34.39
CA THR A 246 -7.31 24.03 -33.09
C THR A 246 -6.51 23.23 -32.09
N VAL A 247 -5.75 23.92 -31.23
CA VAL A 247 -5.12 23.31 -30.04
C VAL A 247 -5.74 23.93 -28.80
N LYS A 248 -6.42 23.10 -28.01
CA LYS A 248 -6.98 23.46 -26.72
C LYS A 248 -6.01 23.09 -25.61
N PHE A 249 -5.79 24.00 -24.67
CA PHE A 249 -5.01 23.81 -23.45
C PHE A 249 -5.95 23.89 -22.26
N GLU A 250 -5.83 22.94 -21.35
CA GLU A 250 -6.70 22.85 -20.17
C GLU A 250 -5.86 22.69 -18.92
N THR A 251 -6.06 23.58 -17.96
CA THR A 251 -5.72 23.39 -16.56
C THR A 251 -6.94 22.81 -15.82
N PHE A 252 -6.91 22.69 -14.52
CA PHE A 252 -8.12 22.32 -13.78
C PHE A 252 -9.23 23.37 -13.92
N THR A 253 -8.90 24.63 -13.76
CA THR A 253 -9.85 25.73 -13.63
C THR A 253 -9.89 26.70 -14.82
N GLU A 254 -8.91 26.61 -15.72
CA GLU A 254 -8.81 27.49 -16.88
C GLU A 254 -8.66 26.70 -18.18
N GLU A 255 -9.10 27.31 -19.28
CA GLU A 255 -8.91 26.78 -20.62
C GLU A 255 -8.56 27.88 -21.61
N ALA A 256 -7.84 27.50 -22.67
CA ALA A 256 -7.51 28.39 -23.78
C ALA A 256 -7.43 27.60 -25.06
N SER A 257 -7.57 28.28 -26.19
CA SER A 257 -7.42 27.68 -27.52
C SER A 257 -6.57 28.54 -28.44
N VAL A 258 -5.80 27.88 -29.29
CA VAL A 258 -5.01 28.53 -30.35
C VAL A 258 -5.38 27.88 -31.68
N GLU A 259 -5.65 28.68 -32.66
CA GLU A 259 -5.88 28.23 -34.04
C GLU A 259 -4.60 28.27 -34.86
N LYS A 260 -4.41 27.27 -35.69
CA LYS A 260 -3.32 27.17 -36.66
C LYS A 260 -3.89 26.95 -38.05
N GLY A 261 -3.27 27.59 -39.05
CA GLY A 261 -3.68 27.48 -40.44
C GLY A 261 -3.32 26.15 -41.09
N LYS A 262 -3.47 26.09 -42.40
CA LYS A 262 -3.16 24.90 -43.21
C LYS A 262 -1.70 24.45 -43.02
N VAL A 263 -1.54 23.17 -42.72
CA VAL A 263 -0.23 22.53 -42.59
C VAL A 263 -0.31 21.06 -43.04
N THR A 264 0.78 20.54 -43.58
CA THR A 264 0.91 19.13 -43.94
C THR A 264 1.86 18.44 -42.97
N VAL A 265 1.37 17.43 -42.29
CA VAL A 265 2.15 16.48 -41.47
C VAL A 265 2.66 15.38 -42.42
N LYS A 266 3.96 15.21 -42.48
CA LYS A 266 4.60 14.16 -43.26
C LYS A 266 5.16 13.07 -42.38
N ARG A 267 5.26 11.85 -42.89
CA ARG A 267 5.90 10.70 -42.24
C ARG A 267 7.32 11.08 -41.75
N SER A 268 7.67 10.66 -40.55
CA SER A 268 8.99 10.88 -39.92
C SER A 268 9.38 12.35 -39.66
N ILE A 269 8.49 13.32 -39.92
CA ILE A 269 8.78 14.74 -39.74
C ILE A 269 8.00 15.32 -38.59
N PHE A 270 8.69 16.02 -37.68
CA PHE A 270 8.08 16.74 -36.55
C PHE A 270 8.34 18.25 -36.70
N GLY A 271 7.28 18.98 -37.05
CA GLY A 271 7.32 20.43 -37.07
C GLY A 271 7.56 21.00 -35.65
N LYS A 272 8.59 21.83 -35.47
CA LYS A 272 8.92 22.43 -34.17
C LYS A 272 8.12 23.70 -33.95
N ILE A 273 7.32 23.73 -32.86
CA ILE A 273 6.48 24.88 -32.44
C ILE A 273 6.82 25.19 -30.97
N PRO A 274 7.80 26.02 -30.68
CA PRO A 274 8.06 26.46 -29.31
C PRO A 274 6.93 27.36 -28.81
N ASN A 275 6.62 27.27 -27.54
CA ASN A 275 5.61 28.08 -26.87
C ASN A 275 4.26 28.05 -27.61
N LEU A 276 3.73 26.85 -27.84
CA LEU A 276 2.53 26.62 -28.64
C LEU A 276 1.32 27.39 -28.09
N ASP A 277 1.26 27.60 -26.78
CA ASP A 277 0.25 28.36 -26.03
C ASP A 277 0.58 29.88 -25.92
N GLY A 278 1.70 30.36 -26.48
CA GLY A 278 2.17 31.73 -26.27
C GLY A 278 1.22 32.86 -26.73
N SER A 279 0.24 32.54 -27.60
CA SER A 279 -0.82 33.46 -28.02
C SER A 279 -2.18 33.11 -27.40
N ALA A 280 -2.25 32.15 -26.49
CA ALA A 280 -3.49 31.66 -25.89
C ALA A 280 -3.99 32.64 -24.81
N ALA A 281 -5.25 33.04 -24.90
CA ALA A 281 -5.93 33.76 -23.84
C ALA A 281 -6.66 32.76 -22.95
N TYR A 282 -6.12 32.55 -21.76
CA TYR A 282 -6.75 31.66 -20.77
C TYR A 282 -7.96 32.35 -20.14
N SER A 283 -9.06 31.64 -20.05
CA SER A 283 -10.28 32.03 -19.35
C SER A 283 -10.67 30.96 -18.33
N LYS A 284 -11.33 31.37 -17.26
CA LYS A 284 -11.86 30.40 -16.29
C LYS A 284 -12.88 29.50 -17.00
N LYS A 285 -12.83 28.22 -16.65
CA LYS A 285 -13.88 27.27 -17.02
C LYS A 285 -15.21 27.74 -16.41
N THR A 286 -16.29 27.60 -17.16
CA THR A 286 -17.67 27.94 -16.71
C THR A 286 -18.50 26.66 -16.70
N GLY A 287 -19.57 26.67 -15.91
CA GLY A 287 -20.46 25.52 -15.74
C GLY A 287 -20.09 24.69 -14.52
N ASN A 288 -20.43 23.41 -14.53
CA ASN A 288 -20.35 22.55 -13.38
C ASN A 288 -19.11 21.65 -13.44
N ILE A 289 -18.53 21.32 -12.27
CA ILE A 289 -17.46 20.36 -12.18
C ILE A 289 -17.99 18.94 -12.43
N PRO A 290 -17.21 18.05 -13.08
CA PRO A 290 -17.61 16.66 -13.23
C PRO A 290 -17.49 15.93 -11.90
N ILE A 291 -18.59 15.30 -11.45
CA ILE A 291 -18.64 14.46 -10.25
C ILE A 291 -19.30 13.15 -10.65
N GLU A 292 -18.56 12.06 -10.66
CA GLU A 292 -19.05 10.76 -11.14
C GLU A 292 -19.85 10.00 -10.08
N ASP A 293 -19.45 10.08 -8.81
CA ASP A 293 -20.12 9.38 -7.71
C ASP A 293 -21.36 10.17 -7.26
N ALA A 294 -22.54 9.54 -7.38
CA ALA A 294 -23.81 10.17 -7.07
C ALA A 294 -23.97 10.50 -5.57
N ASN A 295 -23.38 9.70 -4.68
CA ASN A 295 -23.46 9.94 -3.24
C ASN A 295 -22.51 11.07 -2.84
N PHE A 296 -21.32 11.13 -3.45
CA PHE A 296 -20.42 12.26 -3.25
C PHE A 296 -21.02 13.55 -3.80
N LYS A 297 -21.63 13.50 -4.99
CA LYS A 297 -22.36 14.63 -5.57
C LYS A 297 -23.48 15.10 -4.64
N ALA A 298 -24.30 14.18 -4.11
CA ALA A 298 -25.38 14.52 -3.20
C ALA A 298 -24.86 15.22 -1.93
N TYR A 299 -23.75 14.71 -1.35
CA TYR A 299 -23.09 15.36 -0.22
C TYR A 299 -22.63 16.79 -0.55
N LEU A 300 -22.01 16.97 -1.72
CA LEU A 300 -21.52 18.30 -2.13
C LEU A 300 -22.67 19.27 -2.37
N VAL A 301 -23.73 18.85 -3.04
CA VAL A 301 -24.92 19.67 -3.28
C VAL A 301 -25.60 20.03 -1.96
N GLU A 302 -25.77 19.09 -1.04
CA GLU A 302 -26.38 19.35 0.27
C GLU A 302 -25.62 20.42 1.07
N ASN A 303 -24.28 20.48 0.95
CA ASN A 303 -23.45 21.31 1.79
C ASN A 303 -22.89 22.57 1.11
N PHE A 304 -22.78 22.61 -0.22
CA PHE A 304 -22.00 23.63 -0.92
C PHE A 304 -22.68 24.22 -2.19
N ASP A 305 -23.85 23.73 -2.59
CA ASP A 305 -24.64 24.31 -3.68
C ASP A 305 -25.26 25.63 -3.20
N GLY A 306 -24.56 26.73 -3.50
CA GLY A 306 -24.94 28.05 -3.04
C GLY A 306 -26.05 28.68 -3.86
N ASN A 307 -26.27 28.24 -5.12
CA ASN A 307 -27.27 28.76 -6.03
C ASN A 307 -28.56 27.92 -6.07
N GLY A 308 -28.53 26.68 -5.52
CA GLY A 308 -29.69 25.79 -5.42
C GLY A 308 -30.07 25.12 -6.74
N ASP A 309 -29.12 24.97 -7.69
CA ASP A 309 -29.41 24.37 -9.01
C ASP A 309 -29.20 22.82 -9.03
N GLY A 310 -28.76 22.24 -7.93
CA GLY A 310 -28.52 20.80 -7.79
C GLY A 310 -27.20 20.33 -8.39
N GLU A 311 -26.30 21.23 -8.70
CA GLU A 311 -24.96 21.00 -9.25
C GLU A 311 -23.91 21.74 -8.43
N ILE A 312 -22.65 21.50 -8.71
CA ILE A 312 -21.52 22.28 -8.15
C ILE A 312 -20.76 22.91 -9.30
N SER A 313 -20.82 24.22 -9.37
CA SER A 313 -20.07 25.00 -10.35
C SER A 313 -18.60 25.08 -10.03
N TYR A 314 -17.77 25.45 -11.01
CA TYR A 314 -16.34 25.74 -10.78
C TYR A 314 -16.13 26.85 -9.74
N ASP A 315 -16.99 27.86 -9.70
CA ASP A 315 -16.89 28.96 -8.73
C ASP A 315 -17.23 28.50 -7.31
N GLU A 316 -18.24 27.65 -7.13
CA GLU A 316 -18.59 27.07 -5.83
C GLU A 316 -17.48 26.13 -5.32
N ALA A 317 -16.93 25.27 -6.19
CA ALA A 317 -15.83 24.38 -5.84
C ALA A 317 -14.60 25.15 -5.30
N LEU A 318 -14.29 26.33 -5.85
CA LEU A 318 -13.19 27.18 -5.37
C LEU A 318 -13.42 27.77 -3.98
N LEU A 319 -14.64 27.75 -3.44
CA LEU A 319 -14.96 28.22 -2.09
C LEU A 319 -14.83 27.11 -1.03
N ILE A 320 -14.78 25.85 -1.44
CA ILE A 320 -14.72 24.70 -0.54
C ILE A 320 -13.32 24.60 0.08
N LYS A 321 -13.28 24.64 1.39
CA LYS A 321 -12.04 24.54 2.19
C LYS A 321 -11.96 23.30 3.06
N LEU A 322 -13.10 22.68 3.31
CA LEU A 322 -13.23 21.52 4.17
C LEU A 322 -14.22 20.53 3.55
N ILE A 323 -13.84 19.27 3.48
CA ILE A 323 -14.69 18.13 3.17
C ILE A 323 -14.69 17.20 4.38
N ASP A 324 -15.89 16.78 4.82
CA ASP A 324 -16.06 15.77 5.88
C ASP A 324 -17.15 14.79 5.45
N VAL A 325 -16.75 13.69 4.83
CA VAL A 325 -17.66 12.72 4.22
C VAL A 325 -17.32 11.29 4.62
N CYS A 326 -18.36 10.49 4.91
CA CYS A 326 -18.23 9.07 5.15
C CYS A 326 -18.25 8.30 3.82
N THR A 327 -17.25 7.45 3.60
CA THR A 327 -17.05 6.75 2.32
C THR A 327 -17.67 5.34 2.24
N ASP A 328 -18.53 4.95 3.18
CA ASP A 328 -19.17 3.63 3.17
C ASP A 328 -20.01 3.35 1.91
N ASN A 329 -20.55 4.39 1.31
CA ASN A 329 -21.34 4.33 0.07
C ASN A 329 -20.74 5.18 -1.07
N ILE A 330 -19.52 5.71 -0.90
CA ILE A 330 -18.83 6.54 -1.89
C ILE A 330 -17.63 5.76 -2.42
N GLU A 331 -17.62 5.52 -3.73
CA GLU A 331 -16.56 4.78 -4.42
C GLU A 331 -15.51 5.70 -5.01
N SER A 332 -15.88 6.97 -5.24
CA SER A 332 -14.99 8.00 -5.80
C SER A 332 -15.31 9.37 -5.21
N VAL A 333 -14.26 10.11 -4.89
CA VAL A 333 -14.35 11.54 -4.54
C VAL A 333 -13.84 12.43 -5.68
N GLN A 334 -13.92 11.94 -6.92
CA GLN A 334 -13.59 12.75 -8.09
C GLN A 334 -14.42 14.03 -8.09
N GLY A 335 -13.76 15.13 -8.39
CA GLY A 335 -14.30 16.49 -8.23
C GLY A 335 -13.52 17.31 -7.20
N ILE A 336 -12.84 16.64 -6.24
CA ILE A 336 -12.03 17.36 -5.24
C ILE A 336 -10.83 18.08 -5.86
N GLU A 337 -10.34 17.62 -7.01
CA GLU A 337 -9.26 18.25 -7.76
C GLU A 337 -9.58 19.68 -8.22
N PHE A 338 -10.86 20.05 -8.26
CA PHE A 338 -11.32 21.40 -8.56
C PHE A 338 -11.42 22.31 -7.32
N MET A 339 -11.23 21.74 -6.12
CA MET A 339 -11.32 22.45 -4.84
C MET A 339 -9.93 22.95 -4.42
N GLU A 340 -9.35 23.89 -5.18
CA GLU A 340 -7.96 24.37 -5.01
C GLU A 340 -7.69 25.00 -3.63
N LYS A 341 -8.73 25.40 -2.91
CA LYS A 341 -8.64 26.01 -1.56
C LYS A 341 -8.84 25.00 -0.43
N LEU A 342 -8.94 23.70 -0.76
CA LEU A 342 -9.14 22.67 0.23
C LEU A 342 -7.92 22.58 1.16
N THR A 343 -8.17 22.76 2.46
CA THR A 343 -7.14 22.67 3.51
C THR A 343 -7.34 21.43 4.40
N TRP A 344 -8.56 20.91 4.43
CA TRP A 344 -8.94 19.80 5.27
C TRP A 344 -9.82 18.81 4.50
N ILE A 345 -9.46 17.54 4.51
CA ILE A 345 -10.31 16.48 3.98
C ILE A 345 -10.43 15.31 4.96
N THR A 346 -11.65 14.96 5.30
CA THR A 346 -12.04 13.70 5.93
C THR A 346 -12.87 12.92 4.93
N CYS A 347 -12.36 11.78 4.50
CA CYS A 347 -13.02 10.82 3.62
C CYS A 347 -12.83 9.40 4.17
N ARG A 348 -13.33 9.18 5.39
CA ARG A 348 -13.17 7.92 6.13
C ARG A 348 -14.31 6.96 5.86
N GLY A 349 -13.98 5.66 5.84
CA GLY A 349 -14.98 4.63 6.10
C GLY A 349 -15.25 4.51 7.59
N ARG A 350 -16.42 3.99 7.98
CA ARG A 350 -16.68 3.67 9.39
C ARG A 350 -15.83 2.47 9.79
N SER A 351 -15.27 2.51 10.98
CA SER A 351 -14.61 1.35 11.55
C SER A 351 -15.65 0.25 11.82
N ALA A 352 -15.58 -0.83 11.05
CA ALA A 352 -16.39 -2.00 11.33
C ALA A 352 -15.89 -2.67 12.61
N SER A 353 -16.79 -2.90 13.58
CA SER A 353 -16.47 -3.50 14.88
C SER A 353 -16.00 -4.96 14.81
N SER A 354 -15.90 -5.55 13.62
CA SER A 354 -15.47 -6.94 13.42
C SER A 354 -14.96 -7.18 11.99
N SER A 355 -13.67 -6.95 11.75
CA SER A 355 -12.96 -7.33 10.52
C SER A 355 -13.29 -6.54 9.24
N GLY A 356 -12.61 -5.44 8.99
CA GLY A 356 -12.49 -4.85 7.67
C GLY A 356 -12.87 -3.37 7.61
N SER A 357 -12.31 -2.70 6.61
CA SER A 357 -12.66 -1.35 6.21
C SER A 357 -14.07 -1.33 5.62
N SER A 358 -14.90 -0.37 6.02
CA SER A 358 -16.24 -0.18 5.46
C SER A 358 -16.27 0.80 4.28
N GLY A 359 -15.26 1.66 4.16
CA GLY A 359 -15.12 2.62 3.07
C GLY A 359 -14.79 1.95 1.75
N LYS A 360 -15.20 2.56 0.65
CA LYS A 360 -15.09 1.99 -0.69
C LYS A 360 -14.04 2.66 -1.58
N LEU A 361 -13.37 3.73 -1.10
CA LEU A 361 -12.38 4.42 -1.92
C LEU A 361 -11.21 3.49 -2.25
N THR A 362 -10.92 3.33 -3.54
CA THR A 362 -9.79 2.57 -4.06
C THR A 362 -8.66 3.47 -4.55
N SER A 363 -8.95 4.74 -4.81
CA SER A 363 -7.99 5.77 -5.25
C SER A 363 -8.36 7.14 -4.68
N LEU A 364 -7.36 8.02 -4.57
CA LEU A 364 -7.53 9.38 -4.08
C LEU A 364 -6.48 10.27 -4.75
N ASP A 365 -6.92 11.18 -5.63
CA ASP A 365 -6.04 12.16 -6.30
C ASP A 365 -6.15 13.52 -5.59
N LEU A 366 -5.08 13.89 -4.89
CA LEU A 366 -4.95 15.15 -4.16
C LEU A 366 -3.96 16.12 -4.83
N SER A 367 -3.55 15.83 -6.06
CA SER A 367 -2.46 16.54 -6.74
C SER A 367 -2.71 18.05 -6.93
N ASN A 368 -3.97 18.49 -6.90
CA ASN A 368 -4.34 19.89 -7.04
C ASN A 368 -4.69 20.58 -5.70
N ASN A 369 -4.82 19.81 -4.61
CA ASN A 369 -5.15 20.31 -3.29
C ASN A 369 -3.88 20.69 -2.53
N ILE A 370 -3.08 21.61 -3.12
CA ILE A 370 -1.73 21.94 -2.63
C ILE A 370 -1.71 22.70 -1.30
N ASP A 371 -2.85 23.24 -0.88
CA ASP A 371 -3.03 23.93 0.39
C ASP A 371 -3.45 22.98 1.53
N LEU A 372 -3.55 21.67 1.26
CA LEU A 372 -4.02 20.67 2.21
C LEU A 372 -3.06 20.54 3.40
N THR A 373 -3.60 20.71 4.62
CA THR A 373 -2.89 20.57 5.89
C THR A 373 -3.28 19.28 6.63
N ASN A 374 -4.51 18.81 6.46
CA ASN A 374 -5.04 17.65 7.17
C ASN A 374 -5.71 16.67 6.19
N LEU A 375 -5.27 15.43 6.23
CA LEU A 375 -5.80 14.34 5.44
C LEU A 375 -6.20 13.18 6.34
N TYR A 376 -7.49 12.82 6.32
CA TYR A 376 -8.03 11.67 7.03
C TYR A 376 -8.77 10.77 6.03
N CYS A 377 -8.13 9.67 5.64
CA CYS A 377 -8.65 8.70 4.66
C CYS A 377 -8.64 7.26 5.20
N ASP A 378 -8.79 7.13 6.51
CA ASP A 378 -8.79 5.84 7.20
C ASP A 378 -9.94 4.93 6.75
N HIS A 379 -9.74 3.62 6.94
CA HIS A 379 -10.77 2.59 6.72
C HIS A 379 -11.33 2.60 5.29
N ASN A 380 -10.44 2.66 4.29
CA ASN A 380 -10.77 2.55 2.87
C ASN A 380 -10.02 1.37 2.21
N GLN A 381 -10.00 1.32 0.88
CA GLN A 381 -9.36 0.27 0.10
C GLN A 381 -8.22 0.82 -0.77
N LEU A 382 -7.57 1.91 -0.32
CA LEU A 382 -6.50 2.56 -1.07
C LEU A 382 -5.29 1.64 -1.18
N THR A 383 -4.80 1.43 -2.40
CA THR A 383 -3.59 0.65 -2.68
C THR A 383 -2.36 1.53 -2.87
N SER A 384 -2.56 2.80 -3.16
CA SER A 384 -1.53 3.84 -3.30
C SER A 384 -2.07 5.18 -2.80
N LEU A 385 -1.17 6.05 -2.36
CA LEU A 385 -1.47 7.40 -1.91
C LEU A 385 -0.28 8.30 -2.28
N ASP A 386 -0.49 9.21 -3.24
CA ASP A 386 0.52 10.18 -3.68
C ASP A 386 0.31 11.51 -2.93
N LEU A 387 1.26 11.87 -2.09
CA LEU A 387 1.27 13.10 -1.29
C LEU A 387 2.36 14.09 -1.74
N SER A 388 2.99 13.84 -2.89
CA SER A 388 4.14 14.60 -3.38
C SER A 388 3.86 16.09 -3.60
N LYS A 389 2.59 16.47 -3.82
CA LYS A 389 2.15 17.87 -4.02
C LYS A 389 1.63 18.56 -2.75
N ASN A 390 1.36 17.81 -1.70
CA ASN A 390 0.72 18.29 -0.48
C ASN A 390 1.77 18.62 0.60
N SER A 391 2.71 19.50 0.27
CA SER A 391 3.87 19.79 1.14
C SER A 391 3.52 20.49 2.47
N LYS A 392 2.29 21.02 2.61
CA LYS A 392 1.77 21.66 3.82
C LYS A 392 1.09 20.69 4.79
N LEU A 393 1.06 19.39 4.49
CA LEU A 393 0.44 18.40 5.36
C LEU A 393 1.14 18.35 6.71
N THR A 394 0.35 18.54 7.76
CA THR A 394 0.74 18.38 9.16
C THR A 394 0.18 17.09 9.76
N GLU A 395 -0.95 16.60 9.24
CA GLU A 395 -1.61 15.39 9.72
C GLU A 395 -2.02 14.49 8.57
N VAL A 396 -1.59 13.24 8.61
CA VAL A 396 -1.97 12.20 7.66
C VAL A 396 -2.42 10.96 8.42
N PHE A 397 -3.71 10.65 8.33
CA PHE A 397 -4.32 9.45 8.88
C PHE A 397 -4.85 8.60 7.72
N CYS A 398 -4.18 7.45 7.49
CA CYS A 398 -4.50 6.51 6.42
C CYS A 398 -4.52 5.06 6.94
N THR A 399 -4.87 4.91 8.22
CA THR A 399 -4.99 3.60 8.90
C THR A 399 -6.01 2.71 8.21
N SER A 400 -5.80 1.40 8.22
CA SER A 400 -6.74 0.40 7.67
C SER A 400 -7.04 0.64 6.19
N ASN A 401 -5.98 0.58 5.38
CA ASN A 401 -6.01 0.59 3.93
C ASN A 401 -5.18 -0.60 3.37
N GLN A 402 -4.83 -0.58 2.09
CA GLN A 402 -4.04 -1.62 1.43
C GLN A 402 -2.72 -1.07 0.86
N LEU A 403 -2.19 0.00 1.48
CA LEU A 403 -0.99 0.68 1.01
C LEU A 403 0.24 -0.22 1.13
N THR A 404 0.99 -0.37 0.04
CA THR A 404 2.26 -1.11 0.01
C THR A 404 3.48 -0.21 0.20
N SER A 405 3.32 1.08 -0.07
CA SER A 405 4.31 2.14 0.12
C SER A 405 3.62 3.48 0.33
N ILE A 406 4.32 4.41 0.94
CA ILE A 406 3.95 5.82 1.04
C ILE A 406 5.21 6.67 0.86
N ASP A 407 5.16 7.67 -0.03
CA ASP A 407 6.26 8.62 -0.24
C ASP A 407 5.98 9.91 0.53
N LEU A 408 6.82 10.20 1.51
CA LEU A 408 6.74 11.38 2.37
C LEU A 408 7.89 12.37 2.12
N SER A 409 8.61 12.22 1.00
CA SER A 409 9.81 13.00 0.70
C SER A 409 9.58 14.52 0.62
N ASN A 410 8.34 14.95 0.39
CA ASN A 410 7.93 16.35 0.32
C ASN A 410 7.11 16.84 1.52
N ASN A 411 6.79 15.99 2.50
CA ASN A 411 5.93 16.33 3.64
C ASN A 411 6.75 16.67 4.89
N ASN A 412 7.54 17.74 4.79
CA ASN A 412 8.50 18.12 5.82
C ASN A 412 7.84 18.72 7.08
N GLU A 413 6.59 19.22 6.97
CA GLU A 413 5.82 19.84 8.05
C GLU A 413 5.00 18.84 8.87
N LEU A 414 5.10 17.52 8.55
CA LEU A 414 4.28 16.48 9.15
C LEU A 414 4.58 16.34 10.65
N LEU A 415 3.52 16.45 11.47
CA LEU A 415 3.51 16.29 12.93
C LEU A 415 2.94 14.92 13.33
N PHE A 416 1.87 14.48 12.66
CA PHE A 416 1.15 13.26 12.99
C PHE A 416 1.00 12.36 11.76
N LEU A 417 1.51 11.14 11.87
CA LEU A 417 1.36 10.09 10.86
C LEU A 417 0.75 8.83 11.46
N TRP A 418 -0.46 8.49 11.03
CA TRP A 418 -1.13 7.23 11.38
C TRP A 418 -1.33 6.42 10.10
N CYS A 419 -0.50 5.39 9.93
CA CYS A 419 -0.52 4.49 8.79
C CYS A 419 -0.57 3.01 9.22
N SER A 420 -1.09 2.74 10.41
CA SER A 420 -1.30 1.38 10.94
C SER A 420 -2.21 0.56 10.02
N ASP A 421 -2.19 -0.77 10.17
CA ASP A 421 -3.07 -1.71 9.45
C ASP A 421 -3.02 -1.50 7.92
N ASN A 422 -1.81 -1.57 7.37
CA ASN A 422 -1.52 -1.51 5.93
C ASN A 422 -0.58 -2.66 5.52
N GLN A 423 0.03 -2.56 4.34
CA GLN A 423 0.97 -3.57 3.83
C GLN A 423 2.36 -2.98 3.56
N LEU A 424 2.73 -1.92 4.30
CA LEU A 424 3.99 -1.21 4.12
C LEU A 424 5.18 -2.12 4.43
N VAL A 425 6.10 -2.25 3.48
CA VAL A 425 7.35 -3.00 3.66
C VAL A 425 8.48 -2.07 4.13
N LYS A 426 8.40 -0.80 3.75
CA LYS A 426 9.33 0.27 4.12
C LYS A 426 8.54 1.52 4.48
N LEU A 427 9.09 2.31 5.39
CA LEU A 427 8.57 3.63 5.74
C LEU A 427 9.76 4.57 5.95
N ASP A 428 9.89 5.58 5.11
CA ASP A 428 10.90 6.62 5.23
C ASP A 428 10.26 7.91 5.76
N VAL A 429 10.59 8.26 6.99
CA VAL A 429 10.13 9.48 7.67
C VAL A 429 11.26 10.50 7.86
N SER A 430 12.41 10.30 7.18
CA SER A 430 13.62 11.09 7.38
C SER A 430 13.46 12.58 7.05
N LYS A 431 12.47 12.93 6.21
CA LYS A 431 12.16 14.33 5.85
C LYS A 431 11.23 15.01 6.84
N SER A 432 10.40 14.25 7.54
CA SER A 432 9.43 14.77 8.51
C SER A 432 10.09 14.92 9.89
N SER A 433 11.05 15.83 10.00
CA SER A 433 11.85 16.01 11.24
C SER A 433 11.05 16.52 12.44
N SER A 434 9.92 17.16 12.19
CA SER A 434 8.99 17.67 13.21
C SER A 434 7.99 16.64 13.71
N LEU A 435 8.06 15.38 13.23
CA LEU A 435 7.11 14.34 13.58
C LEU A 435 7.08 14.07 15.08
N GLU A 436 5.91 14.25 15.69
CA GLU A 436 5.68 14.09 17.13
C GLU A 436 5.03 12.74 17.44
N ILE A 437 4.12 12.27 16.59
CA ILE A 437 3.43 10.99 16.76
C ILE A 437 3.53 10.17 15.49
N LEU A 438 4.08 8.98 15.61
CA LEU A 438 4.11 7.96 14.56
C LEU A 438 3.37 6.69 15.01
N ARG A 439 2.31 6.32 14.29
CA ARG A 439 1.62 5.04 14.42
C ARG A 439 1.71 4.28 13.10
N CYS A 440 2.55 3.25 13.08
CA CYS A 440 2.77 2.39 11.91
C CYS A 440 2.62 0.90 12.27
N ALA A 441 1.83 0.62 13.29
CA ALA A 441 1.56 -0.74 13.74
C ALA A 441 0.90 -1.61 12.66
N SER A 442 0.98 -2.92 12.78
CA SER A 442 0.32 -3.87 11.87
C SER A 442 0.66 -3.62 10.39
N ASN A 443 1.96 -3.64 10.10
CA ASN A 443 2.52 -3.55 8.75
C ASN A 443 3.53 -4.69 8.51
N ARG A 444 4.37 -4.57 7.47
CA ARG A 444 5.43 -5.53 7.14
C ARG A 444 6.82 -4.89 7.20
N ILE A 445 6.98 -3.85 8.03
CA ILE A 445 8.21 -3.05 8.11
C ILE A 445 9.30 -3.89 8.80
N SER A 446 10.44 -4.05 8.13
CA SER A 446 11.60 -4.78 8.67
C SER A 446 12.72 -3.86 9.18
N VAL A 447 12.76 -2.62 8.71
CA VAL A 447 13.72 -1.59 9.12
C VAL A 447 13.00 -0.25 9.26
N LEU A 448 13.24 0.45 10.36
CA LEU A 448 12.67 1.77 10.64
C LEU A 448 13.79 2.70 11.16
N ASP A 449 14.19 3.68 10.36
CA ASP A 449 15.17 4.70 10.74
C ASP A 449 14.46 5.94 11.29
N LEU A 450 14.67 6.23 12.57
CA LEU A 450 14.10 7.37 13.30
C LEU A 450 15.14 8.42 13.66
N SER A 451 16.35 8.32 13.14
CA SER A 451 17.50 9.16 13.51
C SER A 451 17.27 10.67 13.25
N LYS A 452 16.32 11.02 12.38
CA LYS A 452 15.94 12.42 12.06
C LYS A 452 14.71 12.91 12.81
N ASN A 453 13.92 12.03 13.39
CA ASN A 453 12.63 12.37 14.02
C ASN A 453 12.82 12.63 15.53
N THR A 454 13.65 13.59 15.86
CA THR A 454 14.06 13.87 17.26
C THR A 454 12.94 14.47 18.12
N ALA A 455 11.86 14.95 17.50
CA ALA A 455 10.68 15.50 18.17
C ALA A 455 9.66 14.41 18.59
N LEU A 456 9.87 13.13 18.23
CA LEU A 456 8.94 12.06 18.56
C LEU A 456 8.70 11.94 20.07
N THR A 457 7.43 12.06 20.45
CA THR A 457 6.93 11.86 21.82
C THR A 457 6.19 10.53 21.96
N SER A 458 5.59 10.03 20.89
CA SER A 458 4.87 8.76 20.87
C SER A 458 5.20 7.95 19.61
N LEU A 459 5.61 6.70 19.80
CA LEU A 459 5.88 5.74 18.74
C LEU A 459 5.10 4.45 18.98
N ASP A 460 4.30 4.07 17.99
CA ASP A 460 3.73 2.72 17.89
C ASP A 460 4.17 2.08 16.57
N CYS A 461 5.12 1.15 16.67
CA CYS A 461 5.61 0.31 15.59
C CYS A 461 5.37 -1.19 15.86
N SER A 462 4.38 -1.49 16.69
CA SER A 462 4.00 -2.85 17.05
C SER A 462 3.54 -3.67 15.85
N ASN A 463 3.57 -4.99 16.01
CA ASN A 463 3.07 -5.93 15.01
C ASN A 463 3.69 -5.69 13.61
N ASN A 464 5.03 -5.71 13.55
CA ASN A 464 5.85 -5.55 12.37
C ASN A 464 6.91 -6.67 12.28
N GLN A 465 7.94 -6.50 11.46
CA GLN A 465 9.01 -7.48 11.26
C GLN A 465 10.38 -6.93 11.69
N LEU A 466 10.40 -5.98 12.64
CA LEU A 466 11.62 -5.33 13.10
C LEU A 466 12.52 -6.32 13.85
N THR A 467 13.79 -6.44 13.43
CA THR A 467 14.83 -7.21 14.13
C THR A 467 15.70 -6.34 15.04
N SER A 468 15.68 -5.02 14.82
CA SER A 468 16.34 -4.00 15.63
C SER A 468 15.54 -2.70 15.57
N LEU A 469 15.67 -1.89 16.62
CA LEU A 469 15.08 -0.54 16.71
C LEU A 469 16.04 0.36 17.48
N ASP A 470 16.51 1.43 16.83
CA ASP A 470 17.34 2.47 17.45
C ASP A 470 16.48 3.71 17.77
N VAL A 471 16.29 3.96 19.06
CA VAL A 471 15.58 5.15 19.57
C VAL A 471 16.52 6.13 20.29
N SER A 472 17.83 5.98 20.13
CA SER A 472 18.85 6.78 20.83
C SER A 472 18.78 8.29 20.54
N LYS A 473 18.15 8.68 19.43
CA LYS A 473 17.91 10.08 19.04
C LYS A 473 16.54 10.62 19.45
N ASN A 474 15.61 9.74 19.82
CA ASN A 474 14.23 10.10 20.14
C ASN A 474 14.06 10.34 21.66
N THR A 475 14.85 11.26 22.19
CA THR A 475 14.97 11.50 23.65
C THR A 475 13.71 12.10 24.28
N ALA A 476 12.78 12.62 23.46
CA ALA A 476 11.49 13.15 23.88
C ALA A 476 10.40 12.08 24.05
N LEU A 477 10.68 10.81 23.72
CA LEU A 477 9.70 9.74 23.82
C LEU A 477 9.15 9.58 25.25
N THR A 478 7.82 9.67 25.35
CA THR A 478 7.04 9.35 26.55
C THR A 478 6.33 8.03 26.45
N SER A 479 5.98 7.61 25.23
CA SER A 479 5.31 6.34 24.95
C SER A 479 6.00 5.61 23.81
N LEU A 480 6.37 4.34 24.05
CA LEU A 480 6.96 3.45 23.06
C LEU A 480 6.23 2.11 23.09
N SER A 481 5.60 1.76 21.95
CA SER A 481 5.05 0.44 21.68
C SER A 481 5.79 -0.19 20.51
N CYS A 482 6.50 -1.29 20.76
CA CYS A 482 7.22 -2.08 19.77
C CYS A 482 6.95 -3.59 19.94
N HIS A 483 5.82 -3.94 20.56
CA HIS A 483 5.44 -5.32 20.80
C HIS A 483 5.20 -6.09 19.49
N SER A 484 5.20 -7.42 19.56
CA SER A 484 4.95 -8.28 18.39
C SER A 484 5.89 -7.97 17.22
N ASN A 485 7.19 -8.01 17.50
CA ASN A 485 8.27 -7.87 16.54
C ASN A 485 9.30 -9.01 16.72
N GLN A 486 10.49 -8.87 16.18
CA GLN A 486 11.58 -9.87 16.28
C GLN A 486 12.82 -9.28 16.98
N LEU A 487 12.62 -8.33 17.89
CA LEU A 487 13.71 -7.65 18.59
C LEU A 487 14.41 -8.60 19.55
N THR A 488 15.74 -8.64 19.48
CA THR A 488 16.58 -9.41 20.41
C THR A 488 17.15 -8.57 21.54
N ASN A 489 17.21 -7.25 21.35
CA ASN A 489 17.58 -6.23 22.32
C ASN A 489 16.84 -4.91 22.04
N LEU A 490 16.78 -4.04 23.04
CA LEU A 490 16.29 -2.68 22.92
C LEU A 490 17.00 -1.79 23.93
N ASP A 491 17.69 -0.74 23.45
CA ASP A 491 18.29 0.28 24.30
C ASP A 491 17.38 1.50 24.42
N VAL A 492 16.79 1.72 25.59
CA VAL A 492 15.95 2.87 25.91
C VAL A 492 16.65 3.87 26.85
N SER A 493 17.96 3.73 27.09
CA SER A 493 18.72 4.53 28.06
C SER A 493 18.71 6.04 27.79
N LYS A 494 18.46 6.45 26.53
CA LYS A 494 18.34 7.85 26.13
C LYS A 494 16.94 8.41 26.24
N CYS A 495 15.92 7.55 26.31
CA CYS A 495 14.51 7.93 26.39
C CYS A 495 14.08 8.12 27.85
N THR A 496 14.72 9.04 28.55
CA THR A 496 14.55 9.20 30.02
C THR A 496 13.16 9.69 30.43
N SER A 497 12.38 10.22 29.50
CA SER A 497 11.00 10.69 29.71
C SER A 497 9.93 9.60 29.53
N LEU A 498 10.33 8.35 29.24
CA LEU A 498 9.37 7.26 29.04
C LEU A 498 8.52 7.04 30.30
N THR A 499 7.20 7.07 30.08
CA THR A 499 6.17 6.69 31.06
C THR A 499 5.54 5.35 30.71
N ASN A 500 5.45 5.01 29.43
CA ASN A 500 4.84 3.79 28.93
C ASN A 500 5.79 3.07 27.97
N LEU A 501 6.12 1.82 28.28
CA LEU A 501 6.96 0.96 27.46
C LEU A 501 6.28 -0.39 27.27
N SER A 502 5.94 -0.72 26.02
CA SER A 502 5.40 -2.03 25.63
C SER A 502 6.31 -2.67 24.59
N LEU A 503 6.89 -3.81 24.94
CA LEU A 503 7.81 -4.59 24.11
C LEU A 503 7.52 -6.11 24.17
N ASN A 504 6.31 -6.47 24.59
CA ASN A 504 5.90 -7.86 24.70
C ASN A 504 5.89 -8.57 23.33
N PHE A 505 5.90 -9.91 23.33
CA PHE A 505 6.01 -10.71 22.11
C PHE A 505 7.22 -10.34 21.23
N ASN A 506 8.43 -10.41 21.84
CA ASN A 506 9.72 -10.25 21.17
C ASN A 506 10.69 -11.38 21.58
N GLN A 507 11.97 -11.23 21.32
CA GLN A 507 13.01 -12.21 21.64
C GLN A 507 14.07 -11.63 22.58
N ILE A 508 13.70 -10.63 23.39
CA ILE A 508 14.61 -9.87 24.25
C ILE A 508 15.09 -10.76 25.40
N THR A 509 16.40 -10.80 25.59
CA THR A 509 17.04 -11.62 26.63
C THR A 509 17.44 -10.82 27.88
N SER A 510 17.64 -9.51 27.72
CA SER A 510 17.96 -8.57 28.80
C SER A 510 17.33 -7.20 28.52
N LEU A 511 16.88 -6.51 29.56
CA LEU A 511 16.28 -5.19 29.46
C LEU A 511 16.83 -4.32 30.61
N ASP A 512 17.44 -3.18 30.26
CA ASP A 512 17.88 -2.16 31.22
C ASP A 512 16.94 -0.95 31.14
N VAL A 513 16.16 -0.73 32.20
CA VAL A 513 15.25 0.41 32.38
C VAL A 513 15.73 1.37 33.48
N SER A 514 16.97 1.24 33.96
CA SER A 514 17.52 2.02 35.07
C SER A 514 17.53 3.53 34.84
N LYS A 515 17.50 3.98 33.58
CA LYS A 515 17.43 5.39 33.19
C LYS A 515 16.01 5.91 33.00
N ASN A 516 15.02 5.02 32.91
CA ASN A 516 13.63 5.35 32.64
C ASN A 516 12.85 5.47 33.96
N THR A 517 13.29 6.38 34.82
CA THR A 517 12.79 6.51 36.20
C THR A 517 11.35 7.01 36.28
N SER A 518 10.83 7.55 35.18
CA SER A 518 9.43 8.02 35.04
C SER A 518 8.46 6.93 34.59
N LEU A 519 8.90 5.67 34.42
CA LEU A 519 8.03 4.60 33.97
C LEU A 519 6.87 4.37 34.95
N ILE A 520 5.64 4.41 34.38
CA ILE A 520 4.37 4.11 35.04
C ILE A 520 3.89 2.73 34.61
N SER A 521 4.07 2.37 33.35
CA SER A 521 3.65 1.09 32.82
C SER A 521 4.80 0.44 32.02
N LEU A 522 5.10 -0.82 32.38
CA LEU A 522 6.08 -1.66 31.67
C LEU A 522 5.40 -2.97 31.29
N ASP A 523 5.31 -3.25 29.97
CA ASP A 523 4.92 -4.54 29.44
C ASP A 523 6.08 -5.17 28.66
N CYS A 524 6.74 -6.15 29.28
CA CYS A 524 7.79 -6.94 28.71
C CYS A 524 7.47 -8.44 28.65
N GLY A 525 6.18 -8.79 28.67
CA GLY A 525 5.71 -10.17 28.59
C GLY A 525 6.14 -10.90 27.31
N HIS A 526 6.04 -12.22 27.28
CA HIS A 526 6.41 -13.03 26.12
C HIS A 526 7.79 -12.66 25.52
N ASN A 527 8.82 -12.74 26.37
CA ASN A 527 10.23 -12.54 25.98
C ASN A 527 11.12 -13.66 26.55
N GLN A 528 12.42 -13.48 26.60
CA GLN A 528 13.37 -14.43 27.13
C GLN A 528 14.21 -13.82 28.27
N ILE A 529 13.65 -12.82 28.98
CA ILE A 529 14.33 -12.07 30.03
C ILE A 529 14.62 -12.99 31.21
N THR A 530 15.89 -13.01 31.66
CA THR A 530 16.33 -13.82 32.78
C THR A 530 16.48 -13.02 34.07
N ASN A 531 16.70 -11.72 33.97
CA ASN A 531 16.83 -10.79 35.09
C ASN A 531 16.17 -9.44 34.72
N LEU A 532 15.49 -8.80 35.68
CA LEU A 532 14.83 -7.53 35.52
C LEU A 532 15.05 -6.67 36.77
N ASP A 533 15.88 -5.64 36.66
CA ASP A 533 16.14 -4.69 37.77
C ASP A 533 15.18 -3.50 37.64
N LEU A 534 14.27 -3.38 38.60
CA LEU A 534 13.28 -2.31 38.68
C LEU A 534 13.58 -1.31 39.82
N SER A 535 14.73 -1.38 40.45
CA SER A 535 15.08 -0.60 41.64
C SER A 535 15.03 0.92 41.45
N LYS A 536 15.10 1.41 40.20
CA LYS A 536 15.03 2.82 39.85
C LYS A 536 13.66 3.27 39.33
N ASN A 537 12.74 2.35 39.08
CA ASN A 537 11.42 2.63 38.48
C ASN A 537 10.34 2.78 39.57
N THR A 538 10.56 3.67 40.53
CA THR A 538 9.75 3.80 41.75
C THR A 538 8.32 4.31 41.46
N ALA A 539 8.06 4.94 40.31
CA ALA A 539 6.75 5.40 39.86
C ALA A 539 5.90 4.31 39.18
N LEU A 540 6.40 3.08 39.10
CA LEU A 540 5.76 2.00 38.34
C LEU A 540 4.45 1.57 39.01
N LYS A 541 3.35 1.59 38.25
CA LYS A 541 2.00 1.18 38.68
C LYS A 541 1.58 -0.14 38.03
N ASP A 542 2.03 -0.40 36.82
CA ASP A 542 1.68 -1.58 36.05
C ASP A 542 2.93 -2.30 35.58
N LEU A 543 3.09 -3.54 36.01
CA LEU A 543 4.18 -4.42 35.62
C LEU A 543 3.63 -5.68 34.98
N PHE A 544 3.91 -5.89 33.70
CA PHE A 544 3.56 -7.09 32.95
C PHE A 544 4.85 -7.75 32.45
N CYS A 545 5.30 -8.81 33.12
CA CYS A 545 6.53 -9.54 32.81
C CYS A 545 6.27 -11.04 32.67
N PHE A 546 5.03 -11.42 32.37
CA PHE A 546 4.60 -12.81 32.22
C PHE A 546 5.29 -13.52 31.04
N THR A 547 5.37 -14.83 31.07
CA THR A 547 6.00 -15.65 30.03
C THR A 547 7.43 -15.19 29.69
N ASN A 548 8.30 -15.26 30.70
CA ASN A 548 9.72 -14.97 30.61
C ASN A 548 10.54 -16.11 31.29
N ARG A 549 11.81 -15.86 31.58
CA ARG A 549 12.71 -16.82 32.24
C ARG A 549 13.21 -16.29 33.59
N LEU A 550 12.45 -15.42 34.25
CA LEU A 550 12.82 -14.81 35.51
C LEU A 550 12.90 -15.88 36.62
N THR A 551 14.01 -15.91 37.34
CA THR A 551 14.21 -16.76 38.52
C THR A 551 13.97 -16.00 39.84
N SER A 552 14.04 -14.67 39.79
CA SER A 552 13.76 -13.74 40.88
C SER A 552 13.11 -12.46 40.31
N LEU A 553 12.31 -11.81 41.13
CA LEU A 553 11.71 -10.51 40.82
C LEU A 553 11.64 -9.71 42.13
N ASP A 554 12.44 -8.63 42.20
CA ASP A 554 12.40 -7.70 43.33
C ASP A 554 11.58 -6.46 42.97
N VAL A 555 10.44 -6.28 43.64
CA VAL A 555 9.52 -5.15 43.50
C VAL A 555 9.45 -4.29 44.76
N SER A 556 10.40 -4.46 45.68
CA SER A 556 10.39 -3.80 47.00
C SER A 556 10.44 -2.27 46.92
N ASN A 557 11.05 -1.71 45.86
CA ASN A 557 11.13 -0.27 45.62
C ASN A 557 9.95 0.32 44.81
N ASN A 558 9.07 -0.54 44.27
CA ASN A 558 7.97 -0.15 43.38
C ASN A 558 6.65 -0.07 44.18
N THR A 559 6.63 0.77 45.19
CA THR A 559 5.55 0.83 46.18
C THR A 559 4.20 1.31 45.58
N GLU A 560 4.23 1.96 44.41
CA GLU A 560 3.04 2.41 43.69
C GLU A 560 2.37 1.31 42.84
N LEU A 561 2.93 0.09 42.81
CA LEU A 561 2.39 -1.00 41.98
C LEU A 561 0.96 -1.35 42.38
N THR A 562 0.06 -1.27 41.39
CA THR A 562 -1.34 -1.67 41.47
C THR A 562 -1.60 -2.99 40.74
N ARG A 563 -0.83 -3.31 39.71
CA ARG A 563 -0.98 -4.53 38.91
C ARG A 563 0.39 -5.20 38.68
N ILE A 564 0.49 -6.47 39.05
CA ILE A 564 1.64 -7.33 38.75
C ILE A 564 1.14 -8.57 38.02
N LEU A 565 1.54 -8.73 36.76
CA LEU A 565 1.33 -9.95 35.97
C LEU A 565 2.69 -10.56 35.68
N CYS A 566 3.11 -11.55 36.50
CA CYS A 566 4.40 -12.24 36.39
C CYS A 566 4.25 -13.75 36.19
N SER A 567 3.09 -14.17 35.67
CA SER A 567 2.80 -15.59 35.41
C SER A 567 3.79 -16.22 34.41
N SER A 568 3.90 -17.53 34.41
CA SER A 568 4.74 -18.29 33.47
C SER A 568 6.21 -17.85 33.49
N ASN A 569 6.81 -17.89 34.70
CA ASN A 569 8.22 -17.63 34.95
C ASN A 569 8.81 -18.80 35.77
N GLN A 570 9.93 -18.58 36.41
CA GLN A 570 10.62 -19.58 37.26
C GLN A 570 10.83 -19.06 38.68
N LEU A 571 9.97 -18.15 39.14
CA LEU A 571 10.10 -17.53 40.47
C LEU A 571 9.91 -18.56 41.56
N SER A 572 10.90 -18.66 42.47
CA SER A 572 10.79 -19.48 43.68
C SER A 572 10.39 -18.66 44.92
N VAL A 573 10.54 -17.34 44.85
CA VAL A 573 10.14 -16.37 45.86
C VAL A 573 9.55 -15.14 45.17
N LEU A 574 8.49 -14.59 45.74
CA LEU A 574 7.90 -13.32 45.34
C LEU A 574 7.49 -12.56 46.62
N ASN A 575 8.15 -11.45 46.91
CA ASN A 575 7.83 -10.61 48.06
C ASN A 575 7.09 -9.35 47.59
N VAL A 576 5.83 -9.21 47.97
CA VAL A 576 4.96 -8.07 47.64
C VAL A 576 4.57 -7.22 48.86
N ASN A 577 5.24 -7.40 50.00
CA ASN A 577 4.91 -6.76 51.26
C ASN A 577 4.97 -5.22 51.22
N ASN A 578 5.83 -4.64 50.33
CA ASN A 578 5.92 -3.21 50.15
C ASN A 578 4.91 -2.66 49.14
N ASN A 579 4.21 -3.52 48.39
CA ASN A 579 3.27 -3.14 47.34
C ASN A 579 1.84 -3.04 47.89
N THR A 580 1.64 -2.19 48.88
CA THR A 580 0.36 -2.09 49.64
C THR A 580 -0.79 -1.56 48.81
N ALA A 581 -0.49 -0.92 47.64
CA ALA A 581 -1.48 -0.46 46.66
C ALA A 581 -1.98 -1.53 45.70
N LEU A 582 -1.49 -2.78 45.84
CA LEU A 582 -1.73 -3.85 44.87
C LEU A 582 -3.23 -4.22 44.83
N ILE A 583 -3.79 -4.21 43.60
CA ILE A 583 -5.20 -4.55 43.31
C ILE A 583 -5.28 -5.88 42.55
N LYS A 584 -4.31 -6.15 41.68
CA LYS A 584 -4.27 -7.37 40.87
C LYS A 584 -2.90 -8.02 40.87
N LEU A 585 -2.88 -9.31 41.26
CA LEU A 585 -1.69 -10.15 41.23
C LEU A 585 -1.97 -11.43 40.43
N ASN A 586 -1.23 -11.62 39.32
CA ASN A 586 -1.17 -12.91 38.66
C ASN A 586 0.27 -13.44 38.71
N CYS A 587 0.55 -14.39 39.59
CA CYS A 587 1.82 -15.08 39.71
C CYS A 587 1.73 -16.57 39.37
N SER A 588 0.70 -16.97 38.62
CA SER A 588 0.47 -18.37 38.23
C SER A 588 1.65 -18.94 37.42
N ASN A 589 1.73 -20.27 37.42
CA ASN A 589 2.76 -21.00 36.66
C ASN A 589 4.19 -20.52 36.99
N ASN A 590 4.56 -20.66 38.27
CA ASN A 590 5.86 -20.36 38.83
C ASN A 590 6.32 -21.53 39.77
N LYS A 591 7.27 -21.29 40.64
CA LYS A 591 7.81 -22.28 41.59
C LYS A 591 7.66 -21.81 43.05
N LEU A 592 6.66 -20.95 43.32
CA LEU A 592 6.44 -20.38 44.66
C LEU A 592 6.03 -21.45 45.62
N ALA A 593 6.78 -21.60 46.71
CA ALA A 593 6.43 -22.48 47.84
C ALA A 593 5.65 -21.76 48.93
N ASP A 594 5.75 -20.42 48.96
CA ASP A 594 5.08 -19.55 49.92
C ASP A 594 4.71 -18.23 49.24
N LEU A 595 3.64 -17.55 49.73
CA LEU A 595 3.19 -16.25 49.25
C LEU A 595 2.55 -15.47 50.42
N ASP A 596 3.29 -14.50 50.95
CA ASP A 596 2.82 -13.62 52.00
C ASP A 596 2.07 -12.41 51.41
N LEU A 597 0.77 -12.31 51.76
CA LEU A 597 -0.14 -11.25 51.31
C LEU A 597 -0.68 -10.40 52.46
N SER A 598 -0.07 -10.50 53.63
CA SER A 598 -0.54 -9.82 54.86
C SER A 598 -0.61 -8.29 54.74
N ASN A 599 0.19 -7.72 53.87
CA ASN A 599 0.26 -6.26 53.60
C ASN A 599 -0.48 -5.80 52.34
N ASN A 600 -1.32 -6.66 51.72
CA ASN A 600 -2.03 -6.34 50.48
C ASN A 600 -3.56 -6.31 50.64
N PRO A 601 -4.13 -5.52 51.57
CA PRO A 601 -5.56 -5.56 51.90
C PRO A 601 -6.47 -5.14 50.75
N ASN A 602 -5.92 -4.38 49.76
CA ASN A 602 -6.68 -3.86 48.61
C ASN A 602 -6.71 -4.85 47.41
N LEU A 603 -6.08 -6.01 47.54
CA LEU A 603 -6.02 -6.99 46.45
C LEU A 603 -7.41 -7.51 46.11
N ALA A 604 -7.88 -7.25 44.89
CA ALA A 604 -9.19 -7.65 44.40
C ALA A 604 -9.13 -8.93 43.53
N GLU A 605 -8.01 -9.15 42.83
CA GLU A 605 -7.83 -10.31 41.96
C GLU A 605 -6.49 -11.00 42.28
N LEU A 606 -6.57 -12.28 42.68
CA LEU A 606 -5.40 -13.13 42.90
C LEU A 606 -5.48 -14.39 42.04
N ILE A 607 -4.50 -14.58 41.17
CA ILE A 607 -4.32 -15.78 40.36
C ILE A 607 -2.91 -16.36 40.68
N CYS A 608 -2.86 -17.48 41.37
CA CYS A 608 -1.63 -18.12 41.85
C CYS A 608 -1.57 -19.64 41.60
N ASN A 609 -2.42 -20.17 40.72
CA ASN A 609 -2.44 -21.57 40.32
C ASN A 609 -1.11 -22.01 39.68
N TYR A 610 -0.86 -23.31 39.59
CA TYR A 610 0.40 -23.88 39.05
C TYR A 610 1.64 -23.35 39.76
N ASN A 611 1.69 -23.43 41.08
CA ASN A 611 2.82 -23.14 41.94
C ASN A 611 3.07 -24.36 42.88
N GLN A 612 3.84 -24.20 43.95
CA GLN A 612 4.17 -25.22 44.93
C GLN A 612 3.61 -24.85 46.30
N LEU A 613 2.58 -24.01 46.37
CA LEU A 613 1.95 -23.55 47.61
C LEU A 613 1.29 -24.71 48.33
N THR A 614 1.61 -24.90 49.63
CA THR A 614 0.96 -25.86 50.52
C THR A 614 -0.09 -25.19 51.40
N SER A 615 0.04 -23.92 51.67
CA SER A 615 -0.93 -23.08 52.36
C SER A 615 -1.00 -21.68 51.72
N LEU A 616 -2.17 -21.03 51.88
CA LEU A 616 -2.37 -19.66 51.40
C LEU A 616 -3.22 -18.92 52.42
N ASP A 617 -2.74 -17.76 52.85
CA ASP A 617 -3.49 -16.89 53.76
C ASP A 617 -4.01 -15.65 53.03
N VAL A 618 -5.33 -15.56 52.89
CA VAL A 618 -6.03 -14.40 52.31
C VAL A 618 -6.88 -13.65 53.34
N SER A 619 -6.72 -13.98 54.62
CA SER A 619 -7.53 -13.42 55.68
C SER A 619 -7.37 -11.91 55.87
N ALA A 620 -6.22 -11.34 55.47
CA ALA A 620 -5.95 -9.90 55.48
C ALA A 620 -6.56 -9.17 54.28
N ILE A 621 -7.04 -9.89 53.24
CA ILE A 621 -7.48 -9.29 51.98
C ILE A 621 -9.01 -9.11 52.00
N THR A 622 -9.46 -7.92 52.35
CA THR A 622 -10.92 -7.64 52.50
C THR A 622 -11.61 -7.35 51.15
N ALA A 623 -10.88 -7.01 50.13
CA ALA A 623 -11.39 -6.62 48.79
C ALA A 623 -11.42 -7.75 47.77
N LEU A 624 -11.05 -8.99 48.16
CA LEU A 624 -10.87 -10.10 47.21
C LEU A 624 -12.17 -10.50 46.54
N SER A 625 -12.23 -10.33 45.21
CA SER A 625 -13.40 -10.68 44.39
C SER A 625 -13.13 -11.85 43.44
N LEU A 626 -11.86 -12.15 43.15
CA LEU A 626 -11.42 -13.30 42.35
C LEU A 626 -10.22 -13.97 43.01
N LEU A 627 -10.38 -15.25 43.32
CA LEU A 627 -9.26 -16.13 43.75
C LEU A 627 -9.20 -17.34 42.83
N GLN A 628 -8.04 -17.54 42.18
CA GLN A 628 -7.75 -18.72 41.41
C GLN A 628 -6.43 -19.34 41.88
N CYS A 629 -6.52 -20.47 42.58
CA CYS A 629 -5.37 -21.18 43.12
C CYS A 629 -5.34 -22.68 42.76
N SER A 630 -6.34 -23.17 41.99
CA SER A 630 -6.41 -24.52 41.42
C SER A 630 -6.17 -24.53 39.92
N PRO A 631 -5.58 -25.59 39.35
CA PRO A 631 -5.50 -25.75 37.89
C PRO A 631 -6.90 -25.95 37.28
N MET A 632 -7.14 -25.46 36.08
CA MET A 632 -8.42 -25.64 35.37
C MET A 632 -8.66 -27.09 34.86
N ASN A 633 -7.66 -27.96 34.85
CA ASN A 633 -7.71 -29.34 34.36
C ASN A 633 -6.97 -30.28 35.33
N ASP A 634 -7.59 -31.39 35.69
CA ASP A 634 -7.12 -32.37 36.69
C ASP A 634 -5.79 -33.10 36.39
N LEU A 635 -5.09 -32.80 35.31
CA LEU A 635 -4.01 -33.67 34.82
C LEU A 635 -2.61 -33.37 35.37
N GLU A 636 -2.33 -32.20 35.97
CA GLU A 636 -1.05 -31.90 36.65
C GLU A 636 -1.24 -30.80 37.72
N ALA A 637 -1.89 -31.08 38.82
CA ALA A 637 -2.00 -30.14 39.93
C ALA A 637 -0.66 -29.94 40.62
N ASN A 638 -0.02 -28.77 40.45
CA ASN A 638 1.22 -28.42 41.11
C ASN A 638 1.02 -27.70 42.46
N ASN A 639 -0.11 -27.00 42.67
CA ASN A 639 -0.44 -26.51 44.00
C ASN A 639 -0.96 -27.66 44.86
N LEU A 640 -0.17 -28.00 45.85
CA LEU A 640 -0.54 -28.98 46.90
C LEU A 640 -1.30 -28.28 48.06
N LEU A 641 -2.11 -27.30 47.74
CA LEU A 641 -2.79 -26.44 48.74
C LEU A 641 -3.63 -27.29 49.66
N SER A 642 -3.14 -27.57 50.86
CA SER A 642 -3.84 -28.28 51.90
C SER A 642 -4.68 -27.35 52.78
N THR A 643 -4.31 -26.08 52.89
CA THR A 643 -4.96 -25.14 53.80
C THR A 643 -5.12 -23.74 53.15
N LEU A 644 -6.35 -23.24 53.20
CA LEU A 644 -6.68 -21.85 52.84
C LEU A 644 -7.20 -21.12 54.09
N TYR A 645 -6.50 -20.05 54.49
CA TYR A 645 -6.95 -19.22 55.60
C TYR A 645 -7.77 -18.04 55.10
N ILE A 646 -8.95 -17.86 55.67
CA ILE A 646 -9.86 -16.73 55.38
C ILE A 646 -10.23 -16.00 56.69
N ALA A 647 -10.68 -14.75 56.61
CA ALA A 647 -11.22 -14.03 57.74
C ALA A 647 -12.64 -14.47 58.07
N ASN A 648 -13.06 -14.25 59.33
CA ASN A 648 -14.42 -14.53 59.75
C ASN A 648 -15.42 -13.64 58.97
N GLY A 649 -16.38 -14.30 58.30
CA GLY A 649 -17.36 -13.60 57.44
C GLY A 649 -16.83 -13.13 56.08
N GLN A 650 -15.59 -13.49 55.69
CA GLN A 650 -15.05 -13.20 54.35
C GLN A 650 -15.73 -14.09 53.31
N GLU A 651 -16.45 -13.48 52.39
CA GLU A 651 -16.98 -14.12 51.21
C GLU A 651 -16.12 -13.84 50.01
N ILE A 652 -15.73 -14.88 49.27
CA ILE A 652 -15.00 -14.71 48.00
C ILE A 652 -15.97 -15.04 46.87
N PRO A 653 -16.51 -14.05 46.13
CA PRO A 653 -17.70 -14.22 45.28
C PRO A 653 -17.55 -15.27 44.18
N ASN A 654 -16.36 -15.57 43.71
CA ASN A 654 -16.13 -16.57 42.68
C ASN A 654 -15.72 -17.94 43.20
N VAL A 655 -15.75 -18.14 44.50
CA VAL A 655 -15.62 -19.45 45.16
C VAL A 655 -16.99 -19.92 45.56
N THR A 656 -17.89 -20.19 44.62
CA THR A 656 -19.21 -20.76 44.89
C THR A 656 -19.10 -22.27 45.02
N THR A 657 -19.97 -22.86 45.88
CA THR A 657 -20.01 -24.27 46.24
C THR A 657 -20.10 -25.23 45.04
N ASP A 658 -20.61 -24.80 43.92
CA ASP A 658 -20.80 -25.63 42.73
C ASP A 658 -19.59 -25.67 41.77
N ARG A 659 -18.58 -24.83 41.98
CA ARG A 659 -17.36 -24.73 41.15
C ARG A 659 -16.08 -24.69 41.98
N LYS A 660 -16.08 -25.25 43.18
CA LYS A 660 -14.93 -25.26 44.09
C LYS A 660 -13.68 -25.87 43.44
N SER A 661 -13.83 -26.90 42.61
CA SER A 661 -12.76 -27.59 41.91
C SER A 661 -12.07 -26.74 40.83
N ASP A 662 -12.74 -25.70 40.29
CA ASP A 662 -12.18 -24.88 39.19
C ASP A 662 -11.21 -23.81 39.71
N TYR A 663 -11.34 -23.38 40.97
CA TYR A 663 -10.59 -22.25 41.54
C TYR A 663 -9.75 -22.61 42.77
N ILE A 664 -10.19 -23.56 43.59
CA ILE A 664 -9.52 -24.07 44.79
C ILE A 664 -9.42 -25.58 44.67
N PRO A 665 -8.27 -26.23 45.02
CA PRO A 665 -8.16 -27.70 45.04
C PRO A 665 -9.23 -28.34 45.90
N SER A 666 -9.84 -29.44 45.44
CA SER A 666 -11.00 -30.10 46.09
C SER A 666 -10.73 -30.58 47.52
N GLU A 667 -9.48 -30.88 47.86
CA GLU A 667 -9.07 -31.39 49.18
C GLU A 667 -8.58 -30.29 50.14
N THR A 668 -8.67 -28.99 49.73
CA THR A 668 -8.19 -27.88 50.55
C THR A 668 -9.09 -27.67 51.78
N GLN A 669 -8.50 -27.71 52.96
CA GLN A 669 -9.15 -27.32 54.18
C GLN A 669 -9.26 -25.80 54.26
N ILE A 670 -10.46 -25.26 54.46
CA ILE A 670 -10.66 -23.83 54.71
C ILE A 670 -10.65 -23.58 56.21
N VAL A 671 -9.72 -22.73 56.67
CA VAL A 671 -9.58 -22.36 58.08
C VAL A 671 -9.98 -20.89 58.25
N VAL A 672 -11.01 -20.67 59.07
CA VAL A 672 -11.47 -19.30 59.40
C VAL A 672 -10.61 -18.75 60.54
N LYS A 673 -9.92 -17.62 60.30
CA LYS A 673 -9.21 -16.93 61.36
C LYS A 673 -10.17 -16.05 62.18
N PRO A 674 -10.02 -16.00 63.52
CA PRO A 674 -10.81 -15.08 64.33
C PRO A 674 -10.43 -13.63 63.99
N SER A 675 -11.39 -12.69 64.04
CA SER A 675 -11.12 -11.27 63.96
C SER A 675 -10.23 -10.85 65.14
N ASP A 676 -9.20 -10.04 64.94
CA ASP A 676 -8.33 -9.50 65.99
C ASP A 676 -9.18 -8.69 67.01
N GLY A 677 -9.66 -9.36 68.03
CA GLY A 677 -10.55 -8.81 69.06
C GLY A 677 -11.03 -9.90 70.04
N GLY A 678 -10.10 -10.59 70.72
CA GLY A 678 -10.31 -11.30 71.96
C GLY A 678 -10.94 -12.70 71.84
N GLY A 679 -10.20 -13.74 72.19
CA GLY A 679 -10.69 -15.02 72.69
C GLY A 679 -10.46 -16.20 71.71
N GLU A 680 -9.66 -17.11 72.13
CA GLU A 680 -9.45 -18.43 71.52
C GLU A 680 -10.76 -19.19 71.33
N GLY A 681 -11.11 -19.47 70.13
CA GLY A 681 -12.22 -20.32 69.76
C GLY A 681 -11.88 -21.17 68.54
N THR A 682 -11.34 -22.36 68.75
CA THR A 682 -11.16 -23.39 67.71
C THR A 682 -12.52 -23.93 67.29
N GLY A 683 -13.03 -23.47 66.18
CA GLY A 683 -14.21 -24.07 65.53
C GLY A 683 -13.79 -24.67 64.21
N GLU A 684 -13.64 -26.00 64.15
CA GLU A 684 -13.55 -26.73 62.87
C GLU A 684 -14.99 -26.84 62.32
N GLU A 685 -15.28 -26.12 61.27
CA GLU A 685 -16.45 -26.39 60.44
C GLU A 685 -16.00 -26.99 59.12
N ASN A 686 -16.39 -28.25 58.92
CA ASN A 686 -16.25 -28.96 57.65
C ASN A 686 -17.35 -28.49 56.68
N TRP A 687 -16.97 -27.97 55.54
CA TRP A 687 -17.88 -27.62 54.45
C TRP A 687 -17.94 -28.71 53.39
#